data_1004b618eaae0d5335746e2dac01c366
#
_entry.id   1004b618eaae0d5335746e2dac01c366
#
_cell.length_a   1.000
_cell.length_b   1.000
_cell.length_c   1.000
_cell.angle_alpha   90.00
_cell.angle_beta   90.00
_cell.angle_gamma   90.00
#
_symmetry.space_group_name_H-M   'P 1'
#
loop_
_entity.id
_entity.type
_entity.pdbx_description
1 polymer ?
#
loop_
_entity_poly.entity_id
_entity_poly.type
_entity_poly.pdbx_seq_one_letter_code
_entity_poly.pdbx_strand_id
1 'polypeptide(L)'
;MLGSSLRGRIRGRERVRHFAAQRRAELISTRYARWRTQPVRPRTVLYEAFSGNGMLDNPEAIFRYLLSQPDMADLEHIWVLDEVEAHPEVTGEFTDHPKVRFVQIGSSAYLKALATTTYLINNATFPQEFAKRPEQVYVNTWHGVPLKHMGFDMPGGGPIARNITRNFLNADYLVSADPFMTDTMYRKAYRLQGIFRGAVIEEGQPRTDRQVQSMKDPAAARALLESRGLSLGDRKIILYAPTWRGESFQDPNVNAAQLLRVVRDLQAALDPERYVVVLKVHQVIYDAVVERAGDCDFLVPNSVPTNTTLGVTDLLITDYSSIFFDFLATGRPVLHYVTDLDEYSIDRGLYLNQEDLFGPISTSMPALVEHTREALASTEPSARSLAGAEVFAAKDDGAATERLVNVVFRGADESGYTVHRDFGTAKETLLVYLGGMKSNGIMTSALNLLRNLDYDRYDVTAFYVFSRGRDRAKNIGQVDPRARVIPRANMYNASPRRVREEVNRLMVHGLPETLGENHVKFWSDEWQRIFGHARFDHLIDFSGYGCFSPFLFTAAPSGTKSIWLHNDMMSDMQRETIGEKHLEDRLQAVFTTYQHFDHLVSVSPELNRVNAKGLASYAGQEKFTYAINTIDGDRVLRMAGVTPDEIAAKAAGDVPEHGRSVERATFDAGNIASAMTSLLEHFDVAEVIREARSRSRLARLAPGGRSTTTFVTVGRLSPEKNHARLIRAFAQVHEQNPDVRLVILGGGKLEEELNGLV
;
A
#
# COMPACT_ATOMS: atom_id res chain seq x y z
N MET A 1 1.23 13.10 -41.09
CA MET A 1 2.65 12.97 -40.66
C MET A 1 3.05 13.74 -39.38
N LEU A 2 2.26 14.70 -38.89
CA LEU A 2 2.59 15.45 -37.65
C LEU A 2 2.34 14.68 -36.34
N GLY A 3 1.45 13.69 -36.32
CA GLY A 3 1.11 12.94 -35.09
C GLY A 3 2.13 11.88 -34.65
N SER A 4 2.95 11.34 -35.57
CA SER A 4 3.97 10.34 -35.24
C SER A 4 5.22 10.96 -34.59
N SER A 5 5.58 12.18 -34.99
CA SER A 5 6.74 12.90 -34.43
C SER A 5 6.49 13.40 -33.01
N LEU A 6 5.25 13.80 -32.70
CA LEU A 6 4.89 14.24 -31.34
C LEU A 6 4.87 13.07 -30.35
N ARG A 7 4.30 11.93 -30.74
CA ARG A 7 4.34 10.70 -29.91
C ARG A 7 5.74 10.16 -29.71
N GLY A 8 6.61 10.26 -30.69
CA GLY A 8 8.04 9.90 -30.58
C GLY A 8 8.79 10.79 -29.59
N ARG A 9 8.54 12.11 -29.61
CA ARG A 9 9.14 13.07 -28.68
C ARG A 9 8.64 12.92 -27.24
N ILE A 10 7.33 12.64 -27.04
CA ILE A 10 6.75 12.37 -25.73
C ILE A 10 7.35 11.09 -25.13
N ARG A 11 7.39 9.98 -25.90
CA ARG A 11 8.04 8.73 -25.47
C ARG A 11 9.54 8.89 -25.18
N GLY A 12 10.23 9.74 -25.92
CA GLY A 12 11.63 10.07 -25.67
C GLY A 12 11.83 10.81 -24.33
N ARG A 13 11.02 11.83 -24.06
CA ARG A 13 11.05 12.58 -22.79
C ARG A 13 10.68 11.70 -21.59
N GLU A 14 9.71 10.84 -21.71
CA GLU A 14 9.35 9.88 -20.66
C GLU A 14 10.47 8.88 -20.38
N ARG A 15 11.14 8.38 -21.42
CA ARG A 15 12.31 7.49 -21.24
C ARG A 15 13.47 8.20 -20.53
N VAL A 16 13.76 9.44 -20.91
CA VAL A 16 14.82 10.24 -20.26
C VAL A 16 14.49 10.52 -18.80
N ARG A 17 13.23 10.93 -18.50
CA ARG A 17 12.77 11.13 -17.11
C ARG A 17 12.85 9.83 -16.30
N HIS A 18 12.45 8.72 -16.88
CA HIS A 18 12.50 7.42 -16.20
C HIS A 18 13.95 7.00 -15.92
N PHE A 19 14.86 7.18 -16.89
CA PHE A 19 16.29 6.90 -16.72
C PHE A 19 16.91 7.79 -15.63
N ALA A 20 16.61 9.10 -15.65
CA ALA A 20 17.10 10.03 -14.62
C ALA A 20 16.58 9.66 -13.22
N ALA A 21 15.29 9.32 -13.10
CA ALA A 21 14.69 8.86 -11.83
C ALA A 21 15.34 7.56 -11.33
N GLN A 22 15.60 6.60 -12.22
CA GLN A 22 16.28 5.35 -11.88
C GLN A 22 17.71 5.62 -11.40
N ARG A 23 18.48 6.46 -12.10
CA ARG A 23 19.83 6.83 -11.69
C ARG A 23 19.86 7.56 -10.35
N ARG A 24 18.89 8.46 -10.11
CA ARG A 24 18.75 9.13 -8.81
C ARG A 24 18.49 8.11 -7.69
N ALA A 25 17.58 7.18 -7.90
CA ALA A 25 17.28 6.12 -6.95
C ALA A 25 18.49 5.22 -6.67
N GLU A 26 19.25 4.82 -7.71
CA GLU A 26 20.52 4.09 -7.57
C GLU A 26 21.56 4.83 -6.73
N LEU A 27 21.69 6.15 -6.93
CA LEU A 27 22.59 6.99 -6.15
C LEU A 27 22.17 7.07 -4.68
N ILE A 28 20.87 7.24 -4.40
CA ILE A 28 20.33 7.28 -3.05
C ILE A 28 20.59 5.94 -2.35
N SER A 29 20.22 4.83 -2.96
CA SER A 29 20.44 3.49 -2.41
C SER A 29 21.91 3.20 -2.15
N THR A 30 22.80 3.61 -3.07
CA THR A 30 24.26 3.45 -2.91
C THR A 30 24.80 4.28 -1.74
N ARG A 31 24.35 5.53 -1.60
CA ARG A 31 24.76 6.40 -0.48
C ARG A 31 24.25 5.86 0.84
N TYR A 32 22.98 5.47 0.89
CA TYR A 32 22.40 4.90 2.09
C TYR A 32 23.09 3.61 2.50
N ALA A 33 23.33 2.67 1.56
CA ALA A 33 24.08 1.45 1.82
C ALA A 33 25.48 1.71 2.37
N ARG A 34 26.18 2.74 1.85
CA ARG A 34 27.49 3.15 2.39
C ARG A 34 27.38 3.62 3.84
N TRP A 35 26.38 4.44 4.17
CA TRP A 35 26.20 4.90 5.55
C TRP A 35 25.81 3.78 6.49
N ARG A 36 25.09 2.77 6.03
CA ARG A 36 24.76 1.58 6.84
C ARG A 36 25.97 0.74 7.27
N THR A 37 27.15 0.94 6.68
CA THR A 37 28.39 0.30 7.18
C THR A 37 29.03 1.01 8.35
N GLN A 38 28.58 2.22 8.67
CA GLN A 38 29.06 2.97 9.84
C GLN A 38 28.36 2.46 11.11
N PRO A 39 29.00 2.53 12.29
CA PRO A 39 28.34 2.19 13.55
C PRO A 39 27.13 3.09 13.81
N VAL A 40 26.12 2.54 14.48
CA VAL A 40 25.01 3.32 15.02
C VAL A 40 25.56 4.14 16.20
N ARG A 41 25.24 5.42 16.22
CA ARG A 41 25.68 6.36 17.24
C ARG A 41 24.73 6.28 18.45
N PRO A 42 25.21 5.89 19.62
CA PRO A 42 24.36 5.82 20.79
C PRO A 42 23.82 7.20 21.17
N ARG A 43 22.72 7.22 21.89
CA ARG A 43 22.13 8.45 22.45
C ARG A 43 21.80 9.53 21.41
N THR A 44 21.43 9.13 20.20
CA THR A 44 20.99 10.02 19.12
C THR A 44 19.55 9.74 18.73
N VAL A 45 18.77 10.79 18.46
CA VAL A 45 17.37 10.71 18.06
C VAL A 45 17.16 11.49 16.77
N LEU A 46 16.54 10.86 15.78
CA LEU A 46 16.12 11.50 14.52
C LEU A 46 14.61 11.67 14.54
N TYR A 47 14.14 12.85 14.20
CA TYR A 47 12.73 13.21 14.10
C TYR A 47 12.39 13.61 12.66
N GLU A 48 11.30 13.09 12.16
CA GLU A 48 10.75 13.48 10.86
C GLU A 48 9.23 13.59 10.97
N ALA A 49 8.68 14.77 10.67
CA ALA A 49 7.25 15.00 10.64
C ALA A 49 6.82 15.32 9.19
N PHE A 50 5.77 14.64 8.69
CA PHE A 50 5.18 14.86 7.37
C PHE A 50 6.20 14.98 6.23
N SER A 51 7.20 14.09 6.21
CA SER A 51 8.29 14.09 5.21
C SER A 51 9.13 15.38 5.22
N GLY A 52 9.37 15.94 6.39
CA GLY A 52 10.21 17.13 6.59
C GLY A 52 9.48 18.46 6.54
N ASN A 53 8.16 18.47 6.47
CA ASN A 53 7.35 19.68 6.32
C ASN A 53 7.17 20.46 7.65
N GLY A 54 8.22 20.53 8.45
CA GLY A 54 8.28 21.31 9.68
C GLY A 54 8.55 20.48 10.94
N MET A 55 8.69 21.17 12.06
CA MET A 55 8.79 20.61 13.40
C MET A 55 7.38 20.60 14.02
N LEU A 56 6.64 19.50 13.84
CA LEU A 56 5.21 19.44 14.11
C LEU A 56 4.78 18.08 14.69
N ASP A 57 3.55 18.04 15.19
CA ASP A 57 2.82 16.81 15.52
C ASP A 57 3.46 15.98 16.65
N ASN A 58 3.23 14.67 16.69
CA ASN A 58 3.75 13.76 17.70
C ASN A 58 5.29 13.81 17.84
N PRO A 59 6.08 13.81 16.72
CA PRO A 59 7.54 13.92 16.84
C PRO A 59 8.01 15.19 17.55
N GLU A 60 7.32 16.31 17.38
CA GLU A 60 7.66 17.56 18.03
C GLU A 60 7.35 17.52 19.54
N ALA A 61 6.21 16.96 19.91
CA ALA A 61 5.86 16.81 21.33
C ALA A 61 6.88 15.91 22.06
N ILE A 62 7.27 14.79 21.46
CA ILE A 62 8.29 13.88 22.00
C ILE A 62 9.64 14.59 22.12
N PHE A 63 10.06 15.34 21.10
CA PHE A 63 11.32 16.08 21.10
C PHE A 63 11.37 17.09 22.25
N ARG A 64 10.35 17.94 22.40
CA ARG A 64 10.33 18.96 23.45
C ARG A 64 10.29 18.34 24.86
N TYR A 65 9.57 17.25 25.02
CA TYR A 65 9.57 16.52 26.27
C TYR A 65 10.96 15.97 26.58
N LEU A 66 11.60 15.25 25.67
CA LEU A 66 12.96 14.72 25.87
C LEU A 66 13.98 15.79 26.16
N LEU A 67 13.87 16.94 25.47
CA LEU A 67 14.78 18.08 25.67
C LEU A 67 14.65 18.68 27.07
N SER A 68 13.49 18.60 27.71
CA SER A 68 13.21 19.11 29.04
C SER A 68 13.61 18.14 30.17
N GLN A 69 13.91 16.86 29.85
CA GLN A 69 14.19 15.83 30.86
C GLN A 69 15.68 15.80 31.28
N PRO A 70 16.00 15.94 32.57
CA PRO A 70 17.42 15.91 33.04
C PRO A 70 18.13 14.58 32.76
N ASP A 71 17.42 13.45 32.85
CA ASP A 71 17.94 12.10 32.58
C ASP A 71 18.15 11.81 31.06
N MET A 72 17.67 12.70 30.21
CA MET A 72 17.83 12.66 28.75
C MET A 72 18.73 13.78 28.21
N ALA A 73 19.36 14.55 29.09
CA ALA A 73 20.15 15.73 28.72
C ALA A 73 21.38 15.42 27.86
N ASP A 74 21.82 14.17 27.76
CA ASP A 74 22.93 13.72 26.92
C ASP A 74 22.50 13.32 25.49
N LEU A 75 21.20 13.29 25.21
CA LEU A 75 20.70 13.00 23.85
C LEU A 75 21.11 14.06 22.83
N GLU A 76 21.48 13.64 21.64
CA GLU A 76 21.65 14.48 20.45
C GLU A 76 20.40 14.37 19.57
N HIS A 77 19.84 15.49 19.18
CA HIS A 77 18.60 15.58 18.41
C HIS A 77 18.87 16.02 16.98
N ILE A 78 18.27 15.30 16.02
CA ILE A 78 18.42 15.57 14.59
C ILE A 78 17.03 15.73 14.00
N TRP A 79 16.71 16.93 13.52
CA TRP A 79 15.46 17.21 12.83
C TRP A 79 15.63 17.17 11.33
N VAL A 80 14.68 16.50 10.66
CA VAL A 80 14.60 16.43 9.20
C VAL A 80 13.63 17.50 8.72
N LEU A 81 14.08 18.38 7.82
CA LEU A 81 13.27 19.39 7.17
C LEU A 81 13.37 19.20 5.64
N ASP A 82 12.33 19.60 4.91
CA ASP A 82 12.34 19.59 3.43
C ASP A 82 13.34 20.59 2.86
N GLU A 83 13.27 21.85 3.30
CA GLU A 83 14.26 22.92 3.06
C GLU A 83 14.55 23.61 4.38
N VAL A 84 15.77 23.51 4.89
CA VAL A 84 16.15 24.07 6.21
C VAL A 84 15.91 25.58 6.28
N GLU A 85 16.23 26.27 5.20
CA GLU A 85 16.11 27.73 5.07
C GLU A 85 14.63 28.21 4.96
N ALA A 86 13.71 27.32 4.61
CA ALA A 86 12.28 27.63 4.53
C ALA A 86 11.59 27.68 5.90
N HIS A 87 12.27 27.24 6.97
CA HIS A 87 11.73 27.18 8.33
C HIS A 87 12.52 28.04 9.33
N PRO A 88 12.70 29.36 9.08
CA PRO A 88 13.55 30.21 9.91
C PRO A 88 13.09 30.34 11.36
N GLU A 89 11.77 30.25 11.61
CA GLU A 89 11.21 30.33 12.96
C GLU A 89 11.59 29.13 13.82
N VAL A 90 11.59 27.93 13.21
CA VAL A 90 11.95 26.68 13.87
C VAL A 90 13.46 26.57 14.04
N THR A 91 14.22 26.84 12.97
CA THR A 91 15.68 26.74 13.02
C THR A 91 16.28 27.81 13.90
N GLY A 92 15.70 29.04 13.93
CA GLY A 92 16.11 30.14 14.78
C GLY A 92 15.95 29.84 16.28
N GLU A 93 14.90 29.12 16.69
CA GLU A 93 14.68 28.71 18.09
C GLU A 93 15.85 27.88 18.64
N PHE A 94 16.51 27.08 17.80
CA PHE A 94 17.55 26.13 18.20
C PHE A 94 18.94 26.41 17.61
N THR A 95 19.16 27.60 17.01
CA THR A 95 20.42 27.93 16.32
C THR A 95 21.64 27.72 17.23
N ASP A 96 21.55 28.14 18.47
CA ASP A 96 22.65 28.07 19.45
C ASP A 96 22.57 26.82 20.37
N HIS A 97 21.62 25.91 20.11
CA HIS A 97 21.47 24.74 20.98
C HIS A 97 22.47 23.65 20.59
N PRO A 98 23.45 23.31 21.49
CA PRO A 98 24.63 22.50 21.10
C PRO A 98 24.29 21.06 20.69
N LYS A 99 23.09 20.56 21.07
CA LYS A 99 22.67 19.19 20.82
C LYS A 99 21.53 19.05 19.79
N VAL A 100 21.06 20.15 19.21
CA VAL A 100 20.03 20.16 18.18
C VAL A 100 20.65 20.52 16.83
N ARG A 101 20.36 19.75 15.81
CA ARG A 101 20.80 20.03 14.44
C ARG A 101 19.74 19.68 13.42
N PHE A 102 19.76 20.36 12.29
CA PHE A 102 18.83 20.17 11.19
C PHE A 102 19.53 19.51 10.01
N VAL A 103 18.78 18.66 9.29
CA VAL A 103 19.23 18.01 8.06
C VAL A 103 18.12 18.09 7.00
N GLN A 104 18.51 18.41 5.77
CA GLN A 104 17.54 18.44 4.67
C GLN A 104 17.22 17.05 4.16
N ILE A 105 15.92 16.74 3.97
CA ILE A 105 15.45 15.45 3.45
C ILE A 105 16.12 15.11 2.11
N GLY A 106 16.45 13.84 1.92
CA GLY A 106 17.11 13.36 0.70
C GLY A 106 18.59 13.78 0.54
N SER A 107 19.13 14.62 1.43
CA SER A 107 20.56 14.95 1.46
C SER A 107 21.43 13.79 1.92
N SER A 108 22.74 13.88 1.70
CA SER A 108 23.70 12.89 2.22
C SER A 108 23.73 12.87 3.76
N ALA A 109 23.53 14.04 4.40
CA ALA A 109 23.46 14.18 5.85
C ALA A 109 22.21 13.46 6.40
N TYR A 110 21.05 13.60 5.75
CA TYR A 110 19.83 12.86 6.06
C TYR A 110 20.03 11.35 5.97
N LEU A 111 20.56 10.85 4.84
CA LEU A 111 20.80 9.42 4.63
C LEU A 111 21.78 8.85 5.65
N LYS A 112 22.79 9.65 6.04
CA LYS A 112 23.73 9.29 7.12
C LYS A 112 22.99 9.21 8.45
N ALA A 113 22.22 10.23 8.80
CA ALA A 113 21.46 10.28 10.04
C ALA A 113 20.48 9.09 10.13
N LEU A 114 19.69 8.85 9.08
CA LEU A 114 18.76 7.72 9.00
C LEU A 114 19.45 6.35 9.19
N ALA A 115 20.69 6.20 8.70
CA ALA A 115 21.45 4.95 8.79
C ALA A 115 22.19 4.75 10.13
N THR A 116 22.47 5.85 10.86
CA THR A 116 23.39 5.80 12.02
C THR A 116 22.82 6.32 13.32
N THR A 117 21.56 6.76 13.37
CA THR A 117 20.91 7.25 14.60
C THR A 117 20.25 6.10 15.33
N THR A 118 20.32 6.08 16.66
CA THR A 118 19.75 5.02 17.52
C THR A 118 18.23 5.04 17.49
N TYR A 119 17.61 6.18 17.80
CA TYR A 119 16.16 6.31 17.85
C TYR A 119 15.65 7.04 16.61
N LEU A 120 14.68 6.46 15.94
CA LEU A 120 14.06 7.01 14.74
C LEU A 120 12.57 7.26 15.04
N ILE A 121 12.13 8.50 14.99
CA ILE A 121 10.75 8.91 15.27
C ILE A 121 10.16 9.54 14.03
N ASN A 122 9.03 9.02 13.56
CA ASN A 122 8.37 9.47 12.34
C ASN A 122 6.85 9.35 12.48
N ASN A 123 6.10 10.33 11.97
CA ASN A 123 4.64 10.29 11.95
C ASN A 123 4.04 9.96 10.58
N ALA A 124 4.89 9.61 9.60
CA ALA A 124 4.49 9.23 8.25
C ALA A 124 5.30 8.01 7.78
N THR A 125 6.16 8.14 6.77
CA THR A 125 6.98 7.03 6.26
C THR A 125 8.38 7.47 5.90
N PHE A 126 9.37 6.70 6.30
CA PHE A 126 10.70 6.80 5.73
C PHE A 126 10.74 6.32 4.26
N PRO A 127 11.73 6.75 3.46
CA PRO A 127 11.81 6.42 2.04
C PRO A 127 11.96 4.92 1.78
N GLN A 128 11.76 4.51 0.53
CA GLN A 128 11.75 3.09 0.13
C GLN A 128 13.09 2.37 0.35
N GLU A 129 14.18 3.10 0.43
CA GLU A 129 15.52 2.61 0.74
C GLU A 129 15.70 2.25 2.22
N PHE A 130 14.90 2.82 3.09
CA PHE A 130 15.01 2.59 4.53
C PHE A 130 14.83 1.12 4.88
N ALA A 131 15.74 0.60 5.68
CA ALA A 131 15.63 -0.66 6.38
C ALA A 131 16.26 -0.48 7.77
N LYS A 132 15.47 -0.72 8.80
CA LYS A 132 15.90 -0.59 10.18
C LYS A 132 17.08 -1.56 10.46
N ARG A 133 18.05 -1.10 11.22
CA ARG A 133 19.15 -1.95 11.70
C ARG A 133 18.78 -2.52 13.08
N PRO A 134 19.37 -3.66 13.48
CA PRO A 134 19.10 -4.26 14.81
C PRO A 134 19.37 -3.31 15.98
N GLU A 135 20.39 -2.45 15.83
CA GLU A 135 20.80 -1.49 16.88
C GLU A 135 19.93 -0.21 16.94
N GLN A 136 18.98 -0.06 16.01
CA GLN A 136 18.08 1.08 15.96
C GLN A 136 16.73 0.72 16.59
N VAL A 137 16.10 1.71 17.21
CA VAL A 137 14.72 1.68 17.70
C VAL A 137 13.88 2.60 16.84
N TYR A 138 12.89 2.05 16.15
CA TYR A 138 11.99 2.83 15.29
C TYR A 138 10.60 2.94 15.93
N VAL A 139 10.18 4.17 16.17
CA VAL A 139 8.85 4.54 16.66
C VAL A 139 8.10 5.24 15.54
N ASN A 140 7.03 4.64 15.03
CA ASN A 140 6.12 5.32 14.12
C ASN A 140 4.89 5.76 14.89
N THR A 141 4.70 7.06 15.00
CA THR A 141 3.61 7.64 15.79
C THR A 141 2.32 7.78 15.01
N TRP A 142 2.39 7.64 13.67
CA TRP A 142 1.33 8.08 12.77
C TRP A 142 0.89 9.52 13.10
N HIS A 143 -0.24 9.98 12.54
CA HIS A 143 -0.67 11.38 12.66
C HIS A 143 -2.18 11.53 12.87
N GLY A 144 -2.82 10.55 13.50
CA GLY A 144 -4.22 10.66 13.93
C GLY A 144 -5.04 9.41 13.80
N VAL A 145 -6.20 9.42 14.45
CA VAL A 145 -7.21 8.37 14.39
C VAL A 145 -7.82 8.31 12.99
N PRO A 146 -8.00 7.13 12.39
CA PRO A 146 -8.50 7.02 11.03
C PRO A 146 -10.01 7.28 10.95
N LEU A 147 -10.44 8.33 10.27
CA LEU A 147 -11.84 8.56 9.90
C LEU A 147 -12.16 7.95 8.54
N LYS A 148 -11.23 8.07 7.59
CA LYS A 148 -11.36 7.62 6.20
C LYS A 148 -10.77 6.24 6.03
N HIS A 149 -11.31 5.46 5.07
CA HIS A 149 -10.69 4.18 4.71
C HIS A 149 -9.22 4.35 4.37
N MET A 150 -8.40 3.44 4.87
CA MET A 150 -6.94 3.44 4.73
C MET A 150 -6.43 2.06 4.31
N GLY A 151 -5.17 2.00 3.93
CA GLY A 151 -4.49 0.74 3.68
C GLY A 151 -5.19 -0.12 2.63
N PHE A 152 -5.53 -1.34 2.99
CA PHE A 152 -6.19 -2.31 2.11
C PHE A 152 -7.70 -2.07 1.94
N ASP A 153 -8.30 -1.23 2.77
CA ASP A 153 -9.72 -0.88 2.65
C ASP A 153 -9.98 0.15 1.55
N MET A 154 -8.91 0.83 1.08
CA MET A 154 -8.99 1.73 -0.07
C MET A 154 -9.08 0.96 -1.39
N PRO A 155 -9.77 1.46 -2.42
CA PRO A 155 -9.73 0.90 -3.77
C PRO A 155 -8.28 0.77 -4.28
N GLY A 156 -7.86 -0.45 -4.63
CA GLY A 156 -6.48 -0.74 -5.03
C GLY A 156 -5.44 -0.60 -3.91
N GLY A 157 -5.85 -0.63 -2.66
CA GLY A 157 -5.10 -0.20 -1.48
C GLY A 157 -3.77 -0.91 -1.22
N GLY A 158 -3.64 -2.21 -1.49
CA GLY A 158 -2.40 -2.95 -1.22
C GLY A 158 -1.16 -2.34 -1.90
N PRO A 159 -1.14 -2.16 -3.23
CA PRO A 159 -0.03 -1.50 -3.93
C PRO A 159 0.20 -0.05 -3.52
N ILE A 160 -0.86 0.70 -3.20
CA ILE A 160 -0.78 2.10 -2.77
C ILE A 160 -0.17 2.18 -1.38
N ALA A 161 -0.62 1.36 -0.46
CA ALA A 161 -0.17 1.31 0.93
C ALA A 161 1.22 0.70 1.14
N ARG A 162 1.88 0.19 0.09
CA ARG A 162 3.12 -0.60 0.19
C ARG A 162 4.21 0.00 1.05
N ASN A 163 4.45 1.32 0.94
CA ASN A 163 5.50 1.97 1.74
C ASN A 163 5.09 2.16 3.20
N ILE A 164 3.80 2.39 3.45
CA ILE A 164 3.27 2.51 4.81
C ILE A 164 3.35 1.16 5.52
N THR A 165 2.80 0.10 4.90
CA THR A 165 2.86 -1.27 5.46
C THR A 165 4.30 -1.69 5.76
N ARG A 166 5.23 -1.43 4.83
CA ARG A 166 6.65 -1.72 5.02
C ARG A 166 7.27 -0.94 6.19
N ASN A 167 6.92 0.34 6.35
CA ASN A 167 7.38 1.14 7.48
C ASN A 167 6.85 0.58 8.81
N PHE A 168 5.57 0.23 8.88
CA PHE A 168 5.01 -0.38 10.08
C PHE A 168 5.69 -1.72 10.42
N LEU A 169 5.93 -2.58 9.44
CA LEU A 169 6.64 -3.85 9.67
C LEU A 169 8.10 -3.68 10.12
N ASN A 170 8.71 -2.52 9.87
CA ASN A 170 10.05 -2.17 10.34
C ASN A 170 10.04 -1.47 11.70
N ALA A 171 8.89 -1.02 12.20
CA ALA A 171 8.79 -0.34 13.48
C ALA A 171 8.92 -1.32 14.67
N ASP A 172 9.62 -0.91 15.71
CA ASP A 172 9.60 -1.59 17.00
C ASP A 172 8.36 -1.20 17.79
N TYR A 173 7.94 0.07 17.63
CA TYR A 173 6.75 0.60 18.27
C TYR A 173 5.88 1.38 17.28
N LEU A 174 4.59 1.11 17.31
CA LEU A 174 3.55 1.92 16.72
C LEU A 174 2.78 2.61 17.83
N VAL A 175 2.41 3.87 17.66
CA VAL A 175 1.63 4.62 18.66
C VAL A 175 0.17 4.64 18.26
N SER A 176 -0.71 4.35 19.21
CA SER A 176 -2.15 4.42 19.03
C SER A 176 -2.79 5.34 20.06
N ALA A 177 -3.78 6.10 19.63
CA ALA A 177 -4.57 6.95 20.50
C ALA A 177 -5.49 6.13 21.42
N ASP A 178 -6.06 5.05 20.86
CA ASP A 178 -7.21 4.37 21.40
C ASP A 178 -7.38 2.96 20.79
N PRO A 179 -8.28 2.10 21.33
CA PRO A 179 -8.55 0.76 20.79
C PRO A 179 -9.09 0.77 19.36
N PHE A 180 -9.85 1.80 18.97
CA PHE A 180 -10.39 1.90 17.62
C PHE A 180 -9.26 2.06 16.59
N MET A 181 -8.29 2.93 16.85
CA MET A 181 -7.12 3.10 15.99
C MET A 181 -6.29 1.81 15.92
N THR A 182 -6.06 1.15 17.05
CA THR A 182 -5.33 -0.13 17.12
C THR A 182 -5.99 -1.18 16.24
N ASP A 183 -7.30 -1.37 16.40
CA ASP A 183 -8.02 -2.42 15.68
C ASP A 183 -8.33 -2.05 14.22
N THR A 184 -8.86 -0.84 13.99
CA THR A 184 -9.31 -0.43 12.64
C THR A 184 -8.12 -0.19 11.74
N MET A 185 -7.10 0.57 12.20
CA MET A 185 -5.98 0.93 11.36
C MET A 185 -4.92 -0.18 11.30
N TYR A 186 -4.36 -0.58 12.45
CA TYR A 186 -3.20 -1.47 12.45
C TYR A 186 -3.60 -2.93 12.18
N ARG A 187 -4.59 -3.46 12.90
CA ARG A 187 -5.00 -4.86 12.72
C ARG A 187 -5.70 -5.09 11.38
N LYS A 188 -6.72 -4.25 11.04
CA LYS A 188 -7.60 -4.47 9.89
C LYS A 188 -7.11 -3.77 8.61
N ALA A 189 -7.09 -2.42 8.59
CA ALA A 189 -6.81 -1.66 7.37
C ALA A 189 -5.41 -1.92 6.80
N TYR A 190 -4.38 -2.03 7.64
CA TYR A 190 -3.02 -2.39 7.20
C TYR A 190 -2.69 -3.88 7.36
N ARG A 191 -3.64 -4.68 7.87
CA ARG A 191 -3.54 -6.14 8.00
C ARG A 191 -2.23 -6.59 8.67
N LEU A 192 -1.86 -5.92 9.77
CA LEU A 192 -0.63 -6.24 10.49
C LEU A 192 -0.75 -7.49 11.35
N GLN A 193 -1.99 -7.93 11.67
CA GLN A 193 -2.24 -9.18 12.38
C GLN A 193 -1.54 -10.35 11.67
N GLY A 194 -0.87 -11.20 12.41
CA GLY A 194 -0.14 -12.36 11.94
C GLY A 194 1.33 -12.09 11.54
N ILE A 195 1.68 -10.87 11.12
CA ILE A 195 3.02 -10.58 10.60
C ILE A 195 3.79 -9.47 11.32
N PHE A 196 3.12 -8.57 12.03
CA PHE A 196 3.79 -7.55 12.83
C PHE A 196 4.44 -8.18 14.08
N ARG A 197 5.67 -7.79 14.38
CA ARG A 197 6.46 -8.33 15.51
C ARG A 197 6.94 -7.27 16.50
N GLY A 198 6.59 -6.00 16.26
CA GLY A 198 6.80 -4.92 17.23
C GLY A 198 5.69 -4.87 18.27
N ALA A 199 5.51 -3.71 18.88
CA ALA A 199 4.45 -3.43 19.84
C ALA A 199 3.61 -2.22 19.40
N VAL A 200 2.34 -2.19 19.77
CA VAL A 200 1.50 -1.00 19.68
C VAL A 200 1.37 -0.42 21.10
N ILE A 201 1.84 0.80 21.29
CA ILE A 201 1.66 1.57 22.55
C ILE A 201 0.36 2.36 22.40
N GLU A 202 -0.69 1.93 23.12
CA GLU A 202 -2.03 2.52 23.13
C GLU A 202 -2.20 3.39 24.37
N GLU A 203 -1.50 4.52 24.38
CA GLU A 203 -1.40 5.41 25.55
C GLU A 203 -1.68 6.88 25.22
N GLY A 204 -2.48 7.14 24.16
CA GLY A 204 -2.80 8.49 23.69
C GLY A 204 -1.80 9.02 22.66
N GLN A 205 -2.06 10.24 22.20
CA GLN A 205 -1.24 10.91 21.19
C GLN A 205 -0.32 11.93 21.85
N PRO A 206 1.02 11.85 21.70
CA PRO A 206 1.95 12.84 22.28
C PRO A 206 1.61 14.30 22.00
N ARG A 207 1.09 14.60 20.82
CA ARG A 207 0.71 15.97 20.41
C ARG A 207 -0.45 16.54 21.22
N THR A 208 -1.35 15.70 21.75
CA THR A 208 -2.49 16.15 22.56
C THR A 208 -2.08 16.67 23.94
N ASP A 209 -0.89 16.29 24.44
CA ASP A 209 -0.35 16.87 25.68
C ASP A 209 -0.24 18.40 25.59
N ARG A 210 0.17 18.92 24.42
CA ARG A 210 0.22 20.36 24.17
C ARG A 210 -1.17 20.99 24.20
N GLN A 211 -2.19 20.29 23.71
CA GLN A 211 -3.58 20.75 23.76
C GLN A 211 -4.05 20.88 25.19
N VAL A 212 -3.80 19.85 26.02
CA VAL A 212 -4.14 19.86 27.44
C VAL A 212 -3.38 20.96 28.17
N GLN A 213 -2.11 21.20 27.85
CA GLN A 213 -1.34 22.31 28.40
C GLN A 213 -1.98 23.66 28.03
N SER A 214 -2.37 23.84 26.76
CA SER A 214 -3.04 25.08 26.29
C SER A 214 -4.40 25.27 26.93
N MET A 215 -5.11 24.21 27.31
CA MET A 215 -6.35 24.28 28.10
C MET A 215 -6.08 24.75 29.54
N LYS A 216 -4.95 24.30 30.14
CA LYS A 216 -4.55 24.68 31.50
C LYS A 216 -4.01 26.12 31.56
N ASP A 217 -3.33 26.57 30.52
CA ASP A 217 -2.81 27.94 30.39
C ASP A 217 -3.26 28.57 29.05
N PRO A 218 -4.53 28.98 28.97
CA PRO A 218 -5.07 29.56 27.75
C PRO A 218 -4.47 30.93 27.42
N ALA A 219 -3.97 31.67 28.42
CA ALA A 219 -3.39 32.99 28.22
C ALA A 219 -2.08 32.89 27.42
N ALA A 220 -1.18 31.98 27.80
CA ALA A 220 0.08 31.76 27.08
C ALA A 220 -0.19 31.26 25.65
N ALA A 221 -1.16 30.36 25.45
CA ALA A 221 -1.50 29.85 24.13
C ALA A 221 -2.10 30.95 23.23
N ARG A 222 -2.99 31.81 23.75
CA ARG A 222 -3.53 32.96 23.02
C ARG A 222 -2.45 33.98 22.66
N ALA A 223 -1.56 34.32 23.61
CA ALA A 223 -0.43 35.21 23.35
C ALA A 223 0.50 34.68 22.24
N LEU A 224 0.73 33.37 22.20
CA LEU A 224 1.48 32.74 21.10
C LEU A 224 0.76 32.95 19.76
N LEU A 225 -0.54 32.69 19.68
CA LEU A 225 -1.33 32.88 18.46
C LEU A 225 -1.34 34.33 17.99
N GLU A 226 -1.48 35.28 18.92
CA GLU A 226 -1.45 36.73 18.63
C GLU A 226 -0.06 37.18 18.18
N SER A 227 1.02 36.67 18.78
CA SER A 227 2.38 36.93 18.33
C SER A 227 2.66 36.43 16.91
N ARG A 228 1.82 35.55 16.39
CA ARG A 228 1.86 34.99 15.03
C ARG A 228 0.85 35.68 14.07
N GLY A 229 0.27 36.79 14.49
CA GLY A 229 -0.54 37.67 13.64
C GLY A 229 -2.04 37.48 13.73
N LEU A 230 -2.56 36.63 14.66
CA LEU A 230 -4.00 36.53 14.85
C LEU A 230 -4.52 37.65 15.78
N SER A 231 -5.72 38.17 15.48
CA SER A 231 -6.43 39.13 16.31
C SER A 231 -7.50 38.41 17.16
N LEU A 232 -7.17 37.97 18.35
CA LEU A 232 -8.05 37.18 19.20
C LEU A 232 -8.74 38.03 20.29
N GLY A 233 -7.99 38.83 21.05
CA GLY A 233 -8.46 39.52 22.24
C GLY A 233 -9.10 38.55 23.24
N ASP A 234 -10.17 38.99 23.92
CA ASP A 234 -10.90 38.16 24.90
C ASP A 234 -12.08 37.38 24.28
N ARG A 235 -12.21 37.41 22.94
CA ARG A 235 -13.30 36.77 22.20
C ARG A 235 -13.24 35.25 22.27
N LYS A 236 -14.36 34.56 22.22
CA LYS A 236 -14.46 33.14 22.03
C LYS A 236 -14.00 32.75 20.62
N ILE A 237 -13.21 31.70 20.51
CA ILE A 237 -12.59 31.26 19.26
C ILE A 237 -13.43 30.16 18.60
N ILE A 238 -13.88 30.41 17.38
CA ILE A 238 -14.53 29.44 16.51
C ILE A 238 -13.50 29.04 15.46
N LEU A 239 -13.04 27.81 15.52
CA LEU A 239 -12.04 27.29 14.56
C LEU A 239 -12.74 26.60 13.39
N TYR A 240 -12.58 27.12 12.18
CA TYR A 240 -12.94 26.42 10.95
C TYR A 240 -11.73 25.69 10.41
N ALA A 241 -11.78 24.35 10.40
CA ALA A 241 -10.67 23.48 10.02
C ALA A 241 -11.11 22.40 9.01
N PRO A 242 -11.35 22.78 7.74
CA PRO A 242 -11.81 21.85 6.71
C PRO A 242 -10.68 20.97 6.17
N THR A 243 -11.05 19.80 5.63
CA THR A 243 -10.14 18.93 4.87
C THR A 243 -9.77 19.57 3.54
N TRP A 244 -8.54 19.40 3.10
CA TRP A 244 -8.15 19.71 1.73
C TRP A 244 -8.78 18.74 0.74
N ARG A 245 -9.04 19.19 -0.49
CA ARG A 245 -9.63 18.40 -1.58
C ARG A 245 -8.60 18.22 -2.70
N GLY A 246 -8.69 17.12 -3.44
CA GLY A 246 -7.81 16.79 -4.55
C GLY A 246 -7.51 15.30 -4.61
N GLU A 247 -7.04 14.83 -5.77
CA GLU A 247 -6.73 13.41 -6.00
C GLU A 247 -5.42 12.98 -5.34
N SER A 248 -4.47 13.91 -5.18
CA SER A 248 -3.16 13.63 -4.57
C SER A 248 -2.55 14.86 -3.92
N PHE A 249 -1.58 14.65 -3.02
CA PHE A 249 -0.75 15.73 -2.46
C PHE A 249 0.02 16.56 -3.50
N GLN A 250 0.21 16.00 -4.71
CA GLN A 250 0.92 16.67 -5.81
C GLN A 250 -0.01 17.51 -6.70
N ASP A 251 -1.33 17.32 -6.57
CA ASP A 251 -2.35 18.04 -7.33
C ASP A 251 -3.55 18.34 -6.42
N PRO A 252 -3.36 19.26 -5.44
CA PRO A 252 -4.44 19.66 -4.54
C PRO A 252 -5.43 20.57 -5.28
N ASN A 253 -6.72 20.26 -5.17
CA ASN A 253 -7.77 21.16 -5.62
C ASN A 253 -7.98 22.26 -4.56
N VAL A 254 -7.43 23.44 -4.81
CA VAL A 254 -7.46 24.54 -3.86
C VAL A 254 -8.63 25.48 -4.18
N ASN A 255 -9.70 25.39 -3.40
CA ASN A 255 -10.79 26.37 -3.45
C ASN A 255 -10.66 27.42 -2.32
N ALA A 256 -9.50 28.12 -2.32
CA ALA A 256 -9.21 29.15 -1.31
C ALA A 256 -10.32 30.22 -1.20
N ALA A 257 -10.91 30.64 -2.33
CA ALA A 257 -11.99 31.63 -2.33
C ALA A 257 -13.24 31.14 -1.56
N GLN A 258 -13.56 29.86 -1.65
CA GLN A 258 -14.69 29.28 -0.91
C GLN A 258 -14.41 29.23 0.59
N LEU A 259 -13.20 28.79 0.98
CA LEU A 259 -12.80 28.73 2.39
C LEU A 259 -12.88 30.11 3.06
N LEU A 260 -12.30 31.12 2.40
CA LEU A 260 -12.34 32.51 2.87
C LEU A 260 -13.76 33.09 2.90
N ARG A 261 -14.64 32.67 2.00
CA ARG A 261 -16.07 33.07 2.03
C ARG A 261 -16.76 32.51 3.25
N VAL A 262 -16.57 31.19 3.55
CA VAL A 262 -17.16 30.55 4.74
C VAL A 262 -16.79 31.33 6.00
N VAL A 263 -15.51 31.67 6.18
CA VAL A 263 -15.05 32.46 7.34
C VAL A 263 -15.75 33.81 7.41
N ARG A 264 -15.84 34.57 6.31
CA ARG A 264 -16.47 35.88 6.27
C ARG A 264 -17.96 35.81 6.54
N ASP A 265 -18.67 34.87 5.92
CA ASP A 265 -20.12 34.73 6.07
C ASP A 265 -20.45 34.32 7.51
N LEU A 266 -19.66 33.42 8.11
CA LEU A 266 -19.83 33.01 9.49
C LEU A 266 -19.52 34.18 10.48
N GLN A 267 -18.43 34.90 10.28
CA GLN A 267 -18.06 36.05 11.11
C GLN A 267 -19.12 37.13 11.02
N ALA A 268 -19.69 37.42 9.82
CA ALA A 268 -20.73 38.39 9.63
C ALA A 268 -22.09 38.03 10.30
N ALA A 269 -22.32 36.74 10.54
CA ALA A 269 -23.51 36.23 11.18
C ALA A 269 -23.43 36.22 12.72
N LEU A 270 -22.26 36.51 13.30
CA LEU A 270 -21.98 36.43 14.73
C LEU A 270 -21.62 37.82 15.30
N ASP A 271 -21.77 37.99 16.60
CA ASP A 271 -21.36 39.20 17.31
C ASP A 271 -19.83 39.33 17.31
N PRO A 272 -19.25 40.34 16.62
CA PRO A 272 -17.80 40.49 16.47
C PRO A 272 -17.08 40.90 17.76
N GLU A 273 -17.80 41.43 18.75
CA GLU A 273 -17.21 41.74 20.06
C GLU A 273 -17.07 40.51 20.94
N ARG A 274 -17.82 39.46 20.68
CA ARG A 274 -17.85 38.22 21.49
C ARG A 274 -17.16 37.07 20.84
N TYR A 275 -17.12 37.00 19.50
CA TYR A 275 -16.70 35.84 18.75
C TYR A 275 -15.70 36.20 17.65
N VAL A 276 -14.69 35.35 17.47
CA VAL A 276 -13.77 35.44 16.34
C VAL A 276 -13.70 34.07 15.62
N VAL A 277 -13.88 34.12 14.30
CA VAL A 277 -13.74 32.93 13.44
C VAL A 277 -12.30 32.88 12.89
N VAL A 278 -11.57 31.84 13.22
CA VAL A 278 -10.22 31.60 12.73
C VAL A 278 -10.21 30.41 11.77
N LEU A 279 -9.34 30.44 10.78
CA LEU A 279 -9.19 29.41 9.76
C LEU A 279 -7.88 28.64 9.96
N LYS A 280 -7.95 27.33 10.05
CA LYS A 280 -6.78 26.46 9.95
C LYS A 280 -6.94 25.56 8.74
N VAL A 281 -6.03 25.66 7.79
CA VAL A 281 -6.01 24.82 6.59
C VAL A 281 -4.89 23.78 6.67
N HIS A 282 -5.05 22.71 5.90
CA HIS A 282 -4.01 21.73 5.76
C HIS A 282 -2.78 22.35 5.09
N GLN A 283 -1.59 21.98 5.55
CA GLN A 283 -0.32 22.53 5.05
C GLN A 283 -0.15 22.49 3.53
N VAL A 284 -0.69 21.47 2.87
CA VAL A 284 -0.63 21.29 1.39
C VAL A 284 -1.27 22.46 0.63
N ILE A 285 -2.26 23.12 1.20
CA ILE A 285 -2.99 24.22 0.56
C ILE A 285 -2.72 25.60 1.21
N TYR A 286 -1.88 25.63 2.23
CA TYR A 286 -1.66 26.83 3.05
C TYR A 286 -1.15 28.00 2.20
N ASP A 287 -0.09 27.82 1.41
CA ASP A 287 0.52 28.88 0.61
C ASP A 287 -0.47 29.48 -0.41
N ALA A 288 -1.27 28.63 -1.04
CA ALA A 288 -2.30 29.08 -1.98
C ALA A 288 -3.44 29.85 -1.28
N VAL A 289 -3.72 29.52 0.00
CA VAL A 289 -4.69 30.29 0.79
C VAL A 289 -4.11 31.61 1.24
N VAL A 290 -2.85 31.65 1.69
CA VAL A 290 -2.11 32.89 2.04
C VAL A 290 -2.06 33.84 0.85
N GLU A 291 -1.67 33.37 -0.33
CA GLU A 291 -1.63 34.18 -1.55
C GLU A 291 -2.99 34.83 -1.87
N ARG A 292 -4.07 34.10 -1.64
CA ARG A 292 -5.43 34.57 -1.91
C ARG A 292 -6.01 35.43 -0.80
N ALA A 293 -5.66 35.14 0.46
CA ALA A 293 -6.16 35.87 1.64
C ALA A 293 -5.50 37.24 1.77
N GLY A 294 -4.25 37.39 1.33
CA GLY A 294 -3.43 38.56 1.60
C GLY A 294 -3.13 38.71 3.09
N ASP A 295 -2.91 39.94 3.55
CA ASP A 295 -2.78 40.25 4.97
C ASP A 295 -4.11 39.98 5.68
N CYS A 296 -4.18 38.92 6.45
CA CYS A 296 -5.36 38.56 7.25
C CYS A 296 -4.95 38.12 8.65
N ASP A 297 -5.78 38.45 9.63
CA ASP A 297 -5.54 38.23 11.07
C ASP A 297 -6.34 37.06 11.64
N PHE A 298 -6.87 36.20 10.76
CA PHE A 298 -7.69 35.04 11.13
C PHE A 298 -7.13 33.69 10.62
N LEU A 299 -6.08 33.69 9.80
CA LEU A 299 -5.48 32.45 9.29
C LEU A 299 -4.37 31.97 10.24
N VAL A 300 -4.55 30.78 10.82
CA VAL A 300 -3.55 30.16 11.70
C VAL A 300 -2.33 29.71 10.90
N PRO A 301 -1.13 30.25 11.19
CA PRO A 301 0.10 29.85 10.49
C PRO A 301 0.45 28.38 10.64
N ASN A 302 1.11 27.80 9.63
CA ASN A 302 1.60 26.42 9.68
C ASN A 302 2.68 26.19 10.76
N SER A 303 3.41 27.23 11.14
CA SER A 303 4.40 27.19 12.24
C SER A 303 3.79 27.03 13.63
N VAL A 304 2.46 27.26 13.76
CA VAL A 304 1.76 27.04 15.03
C VAL A 304 1.27 25.60 15.08
N PRO A 305 1.66 24.83 16.11
CA PRO A 305 1.14 23.48 16.30
C PRO A 305 -0.39 23.48 16.42
N THR A 306 -1.04 22.61 15.68
CA THR A 306 -2.52 22.56 15.63
C THR A 306 -3.14 22.37 17.00
N ASN A 307 -2.55 21.50 17.84
CA ASN A 307 -3.06 21.19 19.16
C ASN A 307 -2.98 22.39 20.15
N THR A 308 -2.06 23.35 19.93
CA THR A 308 -2.09 24.63 20.67
C THR A 308 -3.37 25.43 20.37
N THR A 309 -3.74 25.51 19.09
CA THR A 309 -4.97 26.21 18.67
C THR A 309 -6.21 25.48 19.18
N LEU A 310 -6.25 24.13 19.09
CA LEU A 310 -7.38 23.33 19.58
C LEU A 310 -7.62 23.55 21.08
N GLY A 311 -6.55 23.66 21.90
CA GLY A 311 -6.66 23.86 23.33
C GLY A 311 -7.37 25.14 23.74
N VAL A 312 -7.32 26.19 22.91
CA VAL A 312 -8.00 27.48 23.18
C VAL A 312 -9.25 27.71 22.33
N THR A 313 -9.60 26.79 21.45
CA THR A 313 -10.80 26.84 20.61
C THR A 313 -12.05 26.55 21.43
N ASP A 314 -13.08 27.39 21.36
CA ASP A 314 -14.37 27.20 22.05
C ASP A 314 -15.34 26.33 21.26
N LEU A 315 -15.26 26.37 19.92
CA LEU A 315 -16.08 25.59 18.98
C LEU A 315 -15.26 25.18 17.77
N LEU A 316 -15.27 23.90 17.42
CA LEU A 316 -14.68 23.40 16.18
C LEU A 316 -15.72 23.21 15.10
N ILE A 317 -15.48 23.76 13.92
CA ILE A 317 -16.22 23.48 12.70
C ILE A 317 -15.27 22.78 11.74
N THR A 318 -15.64 21.57 11.32
CA THR A 318 -14.82 20.77 10.40
C THR A 318 -15.72 20.00 9.42
N ASP A 319 -15.12 19.19 8.55
CA ASP A 319 -15.84 18.29 7.64
C ASP A 319 -15.43 16.82 7.90
N TYR A 320 -14.77 16.17 6.94
CA TYR A 320 -14.25 14.79 7.05
C TYR A 320 -12.81 14.72 7.59
N SER A 321 -12.42 15.65 8.44
CA SER A 321 -11.10 15.71 9.02
C SER A 321 -11.02 14.97 10.34
N SER A 322 -9.95 14.17 10.54
CA SER A 322 -9.69 13.50 11.80
C SER A 322 -9.31 14.43 12.96
N ILE A 323 -9.19 15.75 12.71
CA ILE A 323 -8.87 16.76 13.72
C ILE A 323 -9.86 16.78 14.88
N PHE A 324 -11.13 16.40 14.62
CA PHE A 324 -12.14 16.38 15.66
C PHE A 324 -11.87 15.34 16.74
N PHE A 325 -11.20 14.20 16.42
CA PHE A 325 -10.84 13.22 17.44
C PHE A 325 -9.94 13.84 18.53
N ASP A 326 -8.90 14.57 18.13
CA ASP A 326 -8.06 15.30 19.08
C ASP A 326 -8.89 16.32 19.88
N PHE A 327 -9.82 17.02 19.21
CA PHE A 327 -10.64 18.06 19.84
C PHE A 327 -11.61 17.51 20.90
N LEU A 328 -12.03 16.23 20.77
CA LEU A 328 -12.94 15.60 21.75
C LEU A 328 -12.39 15.66 23.18
N ALA A 329 -11.06 15.60 23.37
CA ALA A 329 -10.41 15.74 24.68
C ALA A 329 -10.74 17.06 25.37
N THR A 330 -11.25 18.10 24.66
CA THR A 330 -11.67 19.38 25.26
C THR A 330 -13.06 19.32 25.86
N GLY A 331 -13.89 18.36 25.49
CA GLY A 331 -15.32 18.30 25.82
C GLY A 331 -16.16 19.40 25.17
N ARG A 332 -15.55 20.25 24.34
CA ARG A 332 -16.22 21.39 23.68
C ARG A 332 -16.95 20.95 22.42
N PRO A 333 -17.94 21.72 21.92
CA PRO A 333 -18.77 21.31 20.80
C PRO A 333 -18.01 21.24 19.47
N VAL A 334 -18.35 20.21 18.66
CA VAL A 334 -17.91 20.02 17.28
C VAL A 334 -19.13 20.19 16.36
N LEU A 335 -18.97 20.87 15.25
CA LEU A 335 -19.95 20.95 14.16
C LEU A 335 -19.32 20.42 12.87
N HIS A 336 -20.13 19.73 12.06
CA HIS A 336 -19.69 19.22 10.77
C HIS A 336 -20.35 20.04 9.64
N TYR A 337 -19.52 20.74 8.83
CA TYR A 337 -19.98 21.49 7.66
C TYR A 337 -19.62 20.72 6.39
N VAL A 338 -20.61 20.05 5.83
CA VAL A 338 -20.46 19.07 4.76
C VAL A 338 -21.42 19.40 3.62
N THR A 339 -20.92 20.02 2.56
CA THR A 339 -21.73 20.46 1.40
C THR A 339 -21.87 19.41 0.30
N ASP A 340 -21.14 18.29 0.38
CA ASP A 340 -21.03 17.23 -0.63
C ASP A 340 -21.18 15.83 -0.03
N LEU A 341 -22.11 15.69 0.89
CA LEU A 341 -22.28 14.49 1.71
C LEU A 341 -22.43 13.20 0.90
N ASP A 342 -23.23 13.24 -0.19
CA ASP A 342 -23.54 12.08 -1.03
C ASP A 342 -22.36 11.66 -1.93
N GLU A 343 -21.59 12.62 -2.42
CA GLU A 343 -20.45 12.35 -3.31
C GLU A 343 -19.25 11.79 -2.53
N TYR A 344 -18.97 12.31 -1.35
CA TYR A 344 -17.78 11.96 -0.58
C TYR A 344 -17.82 10.55 0.04
N SER A 345 -18.99 10.10 0.50
CA SER A 345 -19.19 8.78 1.09
C SER A 345 -18.98 7.65 0.06
N ILE A 346 -19.26 7.94 -1.21
CA ILE A 346 -19.12 6.98 -2.33
C ILE A 346 -17.66 6.82 -2.74
N ASP A 347 -16.88 7.90 -2.76
CA ASP A 347 -15.54 7.89 -3.36
C ASP A 347 -14.44 7.35 -2.45
N ARG A 348 -14.48 7.61 -1.13
CA ARG A 348 -13.38 7.26 -0.21
C ARG A 348 -13.75 6.31 0.91
N GLY A 349 -15.01 6.20 1.30
CA GLY A 349 -15.48 5.45 2.45
C GLY A 349 -15.03 6.04 3.80
N LEU A 350 -15.87 5.84 4.82
CA LEU A 350 -15.62 6.28 6.19
C LEU A 350 -15.75 5.08 7.14
N TYR A 351 -14.97 5.07 8.22
CA TYR A 351 -15.08 4.06 9.28
C TYR A 351 -16.19 4.38 10.30
N LEU A 352 -16.60 5.63 10.40
CA LEU A 352 -17.74 6.05 11.20
C LEU A 352 -18.90 6.43 10.28
N ASN A 353 -20.11 6.02 10.65
CA ASN A 353 -21.32 6.49 9.97
C ASN A 353 -21.60 7.95 10.34
N GLN A 354 -22.44 8.61 9.57
CA GLN A 354 -22.83 10.00 9.85
C GLN A 354 -23.51 10.18 11.23
N GLU A 355 -24.25 9.17 11.66
CA GLU A 355 -24.95 9.14 12.96
C GLU A 355 -23.98 9.05 14.14
N ASP A 356 -22.77 8.49 13.89
CA ASP A 356 -21.70 8.30 14.88
C ASP A 356 -20.79 9.53 15.00
N LEU A 357 -20.99 10.58 14.20
CA LEU A 357 -20.25 11.83 14.32
C LEU A 357 -20.68 12.61 15.57
N PHE A 358 -19.73 13.27 16.22
CA PHE A 358 -19.89 13.87 17.56
C PHE A 358 -20.48 15.28 17.56
N GLY A 359 -21.11 15.69 16.49
CA GLY A 359 -21.80 16.99 16.35
C GLY A 359 -22.83 16.99 15.24
N PRO A 360 -23.71 18.04 15.18
CA PRO A 360 -24.66 18.18 14.11
C PRO A 360 -23.97 18.42 12.76
N ILE A 361 -24.59 17.87 11.71
CA ILE A 361 -24.15 18.05 10.32
C ILE A 361 -24.93 19.20 9.69
N SER A 362 -24.23 20.15 9.10
CA SER A 362 -24.79 21.27 8.34
C SER A 362 -24.40 21.12 6.87
N THR A 363 -25.36 21.13 5.97
CA THR A 363 -25.15 21.07 4.50
C THR A 363 -25.25 22.43 3.83
N SER A 364 -25.65 23.45 4.58
CA SER A 364 -25.82 24.82 4.08
C SER A 364 -25.31 25.86 5.10
N MET A 365 -24.97 27.07 4.64
CA MET A 365 -24.50 28.14 5.50
C MET A 365 -25.57 28.58 6.53
N PRO A 366 -26.88 28.74 6.18
CA PRO A 366 -27.88 29.03 7.18
C PRO A 366 -27.98 28.02 8.31
N ALA A 367 -27.95 26.72 7.98
CA ALA A 367 -27.96 25.66 9.00
C ALA A 367 -26.69 25.69 9.87
N LEU A 368 -25.52 25.96 9.26
CA LEU A 368 -24.27 26.10 10.01
C LEU A 368 -24.33 27.26 11.01
N VAL A 369 -24.85 28.41 10.60
CA VAL A 369 -25.03 29.59 11.48
C VAL A 369 -25.98 29.27 12.63
N GLU A 370 -27.11 28.59 12.37
CA GLU A 370 -28.08 28.18 13.38
C GLU A 370 -27.42 27.25 14.41
N HIS A 371 -26.81 26.13 13.98
CA HIS A 371 -26.11 25.20 14.88
C HIS A 371 -24.95 25.87 15.64
N THR A 372 -24.26 26.85 15.00
CA THR A 372 -23.19 27.60 15.67
C THR A 372 -23.75 28.44 16.81
N ARG A 373 -24.87 29.13 16.61
CA ARG A 373 -25.52 29.93 17.65
C ARG A 373 -26.04 29.07 18.80
N GLU A 374 -26.65 27.94 18.49
CA GLU A 374 -27.12 26.96 19.47
C GLU A 374 -25.96 26.44 20.34
N ALA A 375 -24.87 26.01 19.71
CA ALA A 375 -23.69 25.50 20.40
C ALA A 375 -23.04 26.56 21.31
N LEU A 376 -22.99 27.83 20.87
CA LEU A 376 -22.40 28.93 21.63
C LEU A 376 -23.31 29.44 22.75
N ALA A 377 -24.62 29.17 22.70
CA ALA A 377 -25.59 29.54 23.74
C ALA A 377 -25.50 28.58 24.95
N SER A 378 -25.01 27.36 24.76
CA SER A 378 -24.79 26.39 25.86
C SER A 378 -23.57 26.80 26.69
N THR A 379 -23.71 26.72 28.00
CA THR A 379 -22.60 26.85 28.98
C THR A 379 -22.05 25.49 29.43
N GLU A 380 -22.79 24.42 29.15
CA GLU A 380 -22.40 23.06 29.52
C GLU A 380 -21.54 22.42 28.43
N PRO A 381 -20.62 21.54 28.80
CA PRO A 381 -19.88 20.73 27.84
C PRO A 381 -20.81 19.93 26.91
N SER A 382 -20.38 19.69 25.69
CA SER A 382 -21.14 18.89 24.73
C SER A 382 -21.22 17.42 25.18
N ALA A 383 -22.42 16.93 25.51
CA ALA A 383 -22.60 15.52 25.90
C ALA A 383 -22.09 14.54 24.84
N ARG A 384 -22.25 14.89 23.55
CA ARG A 384 -21.71 14.08 22.44
C ARG A 384 -20.17 14.09 22.41
N SER A 385 -19.55 15.26 22.61
CA SER A 385 -18.09 15.36 22.66
C SER A 385 -17.52 14.63 23.87
N LEU A 386 -18.18 14.67 25.04
CA LEU A 386 -17.75 13.91 26.21
C LEU A 386 -17.84 12.39 25.98
N ALA A 387 -18.96 11.91 25.43
CA ALA A 387 -19.10 10.49 25.05
C ALA A 387 -18.02 10.06 24.03
N GLY A 388 -17.70 10.93 23.05
CA GLY A 388 -16.61 10.70 22.12
C GLY A 388 -15.24 10.67 22.78
N ALA A 389 -15.01 11.54 23.74
CA ALA A 389 -13.74 11.58 24.51
C ALA A 389 -13.50 10.29 25.30
N GLU A 390 -14.54 9.71 25.88
CA GLU A 390 -14.44 8.43 26.59
C GLU A 390 -13.96 7.28 25.68
N VAL A 391 -14.27 7.34 24.38
CA VAL A 391 -13.92 6.30 23.40
C VAL A 391 -12.58 6.59 22.72
N PHE A 392 -12.35 7.84 22.27
CA PHE A 392 -11.26 8.18 21.35
C PHE A 392 -10.15 9.04 21.99
N ALA A 393 -10.37 9.60 23.18
CA ALA A 393 -9.43 10.50 23.83
C ALA A 393 -9.23 10.18 25.33
N ALA A 394 -9.61 8.98 25.76
CA ALA A 394 -9.54 8.59 27.19
C ALA A 394 -8.12 8.66 27.77
N LYS A 395 -7.10 8.56 26.94
CA LYS A 395 -5.68 8.63 27.30
C LYS A 395 -5.05 10.00 27.00
N ASP A 396 -5.80 10.95 26.48
CA ASP A 396 -5.32 12.30 26.14
C ASP A 396 -5.44 13.27 27.35
N ASP A 397 -4.77 12.92 28.43
CA ASP A 397 -4.81 13.60 29.74
C ASP A 397 -3.63 14.59 29.97
N GLY A 398 -2.74 14.70 29.01
CA GLY A 398 -1.55 15.52 29.05
C GLY A 398 -0.27 14.80 29.52
N ALA A 399 -0.29 13.46 29.58
CA ALA A 399 0.85 12.62 29.96
C ALA A 399 1.16 11.51 28.92
N ALA A 400 0.58 11.56 27.72
CA ALA A 400 0.80 10.58 26.67
C ALA A 400 2.28 10.49 26.26
N THR A 401 2.96 11.63 26.13
CA THR A 401 4.40 11.69 25.82
C THR A 401 5.24 11.05 26.92
N GLU A 402 4.93 11.32 28.19
CA GLU A 402 5.64 10.73 29.32
C GLU A 402 5.51 9.21 29.32
N ARG A 403 4.31 8.68 29.12
CA ARG A 403 4.06 7.23 29.04
C ARG A 403 4.84 6.58 27.89
N LEU A 404 4.83 7.19 26.71
CA LEU A 404 5.63 6.74 25.57
C LEU A 404 7.13 6.72 25.91
N VAL A 405 7.66 7.81 26.49
CA VAL A 405 9.08 7.95 26.82
C VAL A 405 9.48 6.94 27.90
N ASN A 406 8.63 6.67 28.88
CA ASN A 406 8.87 5.65 29.88
C ASN A 406 9.06 4.27 29.27
N VAL A 407 8.20 3.88 28.34
CA VAL A 407 8.29 2.58 27.66
C VAL A 407 9.51 2.52 26.74
N VAL A 408 9.69 3.53 25.86
CA VAL A 408 10.67 3.46 24.77
C VAL A 408 12.09 3.82 25.19
N PHE A 409 12.24 4.85 26.02
CA PHE A 409 13.56 5.41 26.36
C PHE A 409 14.06 5.00 27.74
N ARG A 410 13.14 4.82 28.71
CA ARG A 410 13.50 4.44 30.09
C ARG A 410 13.39 2.94 30.33
N GLY A 411 12.78 2.18 29.39
CA GLY A 411 12.62 0.74 29.53
C GLY A 411 11.75 0.36 30.74
N ALA A 412 10.72 1.16 31.04
CA ALA A 412 9.79 0.90 32.12
C ALA A 412 9.09 -0.45 31.93
N ASP A 413 8.69 -1.07 33.05
CA ASP A 413 7.84 -2.28 33.00
C ASP A 413 6.53 -1.97 32.30
N GLU A 414 6.27 -2.71 31.22
CA GLU A 414 5.09 -2.52 30.36
C GLU A 414 3.75 -2.88 31.06
N SER A 415 3.80 -3.58 32.21
CA SER A 415 2.60 -3.97 32.95
C SER A 415 1.75 -2.78 33.44
N GLY A 416 2.36 -1.59 33.55
CA GLY A 416 1.69 -0.33 33.90
C GLY A 416 1.09 0.42 32.71
N TYR A 417 1.24 -0.09 31.48
CA TYR A 417 0.84 0.56 30.23
C TYR A 417 0.04 -0.37 29.34
N THR A 418 -0.77 0.19 28.45
CA THR A 418 -1.47 -0.57 27.41
C THR A 418 -0.53 -0.77 26.22
N VAL A 419 0.19 -1.89 26.23
CA VAL A 419 1.15 -2.25 25.18
C VAL A 419 0.74 -3.58 24.54
N HIS A 420 0.32 -3.54 23.30
CA HIS A 420 -0.10 -4.72 22.54
C HIS A 420 1.10 -5.35 21.82
N ARG A 421 1.43 -6.58 22.20
CA ARG A 421 2.40 -7.45 21.51
C ARG A 421 1.71 -8.68 20.88
N ASP A 422 0.39 -8.73 20.97
CA ASP A 422 -0.49 -9.84 20.55
C ASP A 422 -0.95 -9.74 19.08
N PHE A 423 -0.05 -9.28 18.20
CA PHE A 423 -0.31 -9.26 16.76
C PHE A 423 -0.07 -10.63 16.09
N GLY A 424 0.04 -11.69 16.86
CA GLY A 424 0.06 -13.06 16.37
C GLY A 424 -1.31 -13.51 15.82
N THR A 425 -1.34 -14.65 15.16
CA THR A 425 -2.55 -15.29 14.66
C THR A 425 -2.50 -16.79 14.96
N ALA A 426 -3.65 -17.40 15.13
CA ALA A 426 -3.77 -18.87 15.22
C ALA A 426 -3.68 -19.55 13.85
N LYS A 427 -3.74 -18.76 12.75
CA LYS A 427 -3.62 -19.25 11.38
C LYS A 427 -2.16 -19.46 11.01
N GLU A 428 -1.90 -20.47 10.17
CA GLU A 428 -0.59 -20.64 9.55
C GLU A 428 -0.33 -19.49 8.55
N THR A 429 0.82 -18.85 8.64
CA THR A 429 1.16 -17.68 7.82
C THR A 429 1.90 -18.09 6.55
N LEU A 430 1.36 -17.73 5.39
CA LEU A 430 1.92 -18.05 4.08
C LEU A 430 2.47 -16.81 3.39
N LEU A 431 3.70 -16.89 2.88
CA LEU A 431 4.25 -15.92 1.92
C LEU A 431 4.32 -16.57 0.54
N VAL A 432 3.51 -16.09 -0.40
CA VAL A 432 3.44 -16.64 -1.77
C VAL A 432 4.03 -15.64 -2.76
N TYR A 433 5.17 -15.98 -3.36
CA TYR A 433 5.78 -15.18 -4.41
C TYR A 433 5.16 -15.46 -5.77
N LEU A 434 4.59 -14.43 -6.37
CA LEU A 434 3.82 -14.48 -7.61
C LEU A 434 4.66 -14.17 -8.87
N GLY A 435 5.95 -13.89 -8.72
CA GLY A 435 6.81 -13.50 -9.83
C GLY A 435 6.61 -12.06 -10.31
N GLY A 436 6.67 -11.83 -11.62
CA GLY A 436 6.62 -10.50 -12.22
C GLY A 436 5.24 -10.05 -12.70
N MET A 437 4.17 -10.70 -12.29
CA MET A 437 2.77 -10.38 -12.62
C MET A 437 2.46 -10.28 -14.13
N LYS A 438 3.22 -10.99 -14.97
CA LYS A 438 2.96 -11.04 -16.42
C LYS A 438 1.85 -12.03 -16.74
N SER A 439 1.00 -11.72 -17.71
CA SER A 439 -0.06 -12.63 -18.16
C SER A 439 0.53 -13.88 -18.83
N ASN A 440 0.43 -15.02 -18.16
CA ASN A 440 0.81 -16.34 -18.62
C ASN A 440 0.10 -17.44 -17.80
N GLY A 441 0.30 -18.71 -18.16
CA GLY A 441 -0.31 -19.86 -17.46
C GLY A 441 0.06 -19.94 -15.97
N ILE A 442 1.32 -19.63 -15.61
CA ILE A 442 1.79 -19.64 -14.22
C ILE A 442 1.03 -18.60 -13.40
N MET A 443 0.87 -17.39 -13.94
CA MET A 443 0.12 -16.32 -13.25
C MET A 443 -1.36 -16.70 -13.07
N THR A 444 -1.98 -17.29 -14.07
CA THR A 444 -3.36 -17.79 -13.97
C THR A 444 -3.48 -18.85 -12.87
N SER A 445 -2.55 -19.81 -12.82
CA SER A 445 -2.52 -20.84 -11.77
C SER A 445 -2.28 -20.24 -10.37
N ALA A 446 -1.41 -19.21 -10.27
CA ALA A 446 -1.18 -18.51 -9.00
C ALA A 446 -2.43 -17.80 -8.49
N LEU A 447 -3.16 -17.10 -9.37
CA LEU A 447 -4.42 -16.44 -9.02
C LEU A 447 -5.50 -17.47 -8.62
N ASN A 448 -5.56 -18.60 -9.33
CA ASN A 448 -6.47 -19.69 -8.96
C ASN A 448 -6.11 -20.30 -7.60
N LEU A 449 -4.81 -20.51 -7.31
CA LEU A 449 -4.38 -20.96 -6.00
C LEU A 449 -4.87 -20.01 -4.91
N LEU A 450 -4.59 -18.71 -5.04
CA LEU A 450 -4.97 -17.72 -4.04
C LEU A 450 -6.50 -17.70 -3.79
N ARG A 451 -7.32 -17.91 -4.80
CA ARG A 451 -8.79 -17.97 -4.65
C ARG A 451 -9.27 -19.22 -3.92
N ASN A 452 -8.57 -20.34 -4.09
CA ASN A 452 -8.97 -21.64 -3.54
C ASN A 452 -8.30 -21.96 -2.21
N LEU A 453 -7.43 -21.08 -1.67
CA LEU A 453 -6.87 -21.26 -0.35
C LEU A 453 -7.95 -21.10 0.73
N ASP A 454 -7.83 -21.88 1.79
CA ASP A 454 -8.66 -21.77 2.98
C ASP A 454 -8.14 -20.62 3.86
N TYR A 455 -8.79 -19.45 3.76
CA TYR A 455 -8.44 -18.26 4.54
C TYR A 455 -8.86 -18.34 6.02
N ASP A 456 -9.63 -19.34 6.42
CA ASP A 456 -9.90 -19.58 7.83
C ASP A 456 -8.71 -20.27 8.51
N ARG A 457 -8.00 -21.09 7.76
CA ARG A 457 -6.79 -21.78 8.20
C ARG A 457 -5.52 -20.94 7.95
N TYR A 458 -5.43 -20.23 6.83
CA TYR A 458 -4.21 -19.57 6.40
C TYR A 458 -4.32 -18.05 6.39
N ASP A 459 -3.31 -17.37 6.92
CA ASP A 459 -3.07 -15.93 6.73
C ASP A 459 -2.10 -15.74 5.55
N VAL A 460 -2.62 -15.30 4.42
CA VAL A 460 -1.91 -15.30 3.14
C VAL A 460 -1.35 -13.93 2.81
N THR A 461 -0.04 -13.88 2.56
CA THR A 461 0.66 -12.71 2.01
C THR A 461 1.12 -13.01 0.59
N ALA A 462 0.56 -12.29 -0.38
CA ALA A 462 0.98 -12.32 -1.78
C ALA A 462 2.13 -11.32 -2.00
N PHE A 463 3.22 -11.80 -2.56
CA PHE A 463 4.44 -11.03 -2.77
C PHE A 463 4.84 -11.05 -4.24
N TYR A 464 5.22 -9.89 -4.79
CA TYR A 464 5.69 -9.78 -6.18
C TYR A 464 6.67 -8.62 -6.36
N VAL A 465 7.44 -8.66 -7.46
CA VAL A 465 8.32 -7.53 -7.83
C VAL A 465 7.49 -6.49 -8.59
N PHE A 466 7.39 -5.30 -8.00
CA PHE A 466 6.64 -4.21 -8.61
C PHE A 466 7.27 -3.77 -9.93
N SER A 467 6.44 -3.68 -10.95
CA SER A 467 6.83 -3.11 -12.24
C SER A 467 5.59 -2.56 -12.96
N ARG A 468 5.78 -1.52 -13.76
CA ARG A 468 4.70 -0.87 -14.50
C ARG A 468 4.28 -1.72 -15.72
N GLY A 469 2.99 -1.63 -16.11
CA GLY A 469 2.43 -2.28 -17.29
C GLY A 469 0.95 -2.60 -17.10
N ARG A 470 0.14 -2.47 -18.17
CA ARG A 470 -1.32 -2.70 -18.14
C ARG A 470 -1.66 -4.14 -17.72
N ASP A 471 -1.02 -5.14 -18.30
CA ASP A 471 -1.24 -6.56 -17.95
C ASP A 471 -0.96 -6.84 -16.47
N ARG A 472 0.07 -6.18 -15.93
CA ARG A 472 0.44 -6.34 -14.52
C ARG A 472 -0.57 -5.69 -13.59
N ALA A 473 -1.03 -4.48 -13.91
CA ALA A 473 -2.08 -3.81 -13.14
C ALA A 473 -3.37 -4.64 -13.13
N LYS A 474 -3.75 -5.21 -14.28
CA LYS A 474 -4.90 -6.13 -14.40
C LYS A 474 -4.72 -7.36 -13.49
N ASN A 475 -3.56 -8.00 -13.52
CA ASN A 475 -3.32 -9.20 -12.72
C ASN A 475 -3.24 -8.89 -11.21
N ILE A 476 -2.68 -7.72 -10.84
CA ILE A 476 -2.69 -7.24 -9.44
C ILE A 476 -4.13 -7.08 -8.95
N GLY A 477 -5.01 -6.47 -9.76
CA GLY A 477 -6.44 -6.32 -9.42
C GLY A 477 -7.23 -7.64 -9.36
N GLN A 478 -6.65 -8.76 -9.82
CA GLN A 478 -7.24 -10.10 -9.74
C GLN A 478 -6.74 -10.94 -8.56
N VAL A 479 -5.78 -10.44 -7.79
CA VAL A 479 -5.36 -11.09 -6.54
C VAL A 479 -6.56 -11.14 -5.58
N ASP A 480 -6.76 -12.28 -4.93
CA ASP A 480 -7.87 -12.42 -3.99
C ASP A 480 -7.82 -11.31 -2.92
N PRO A 481 -8.90 -10.56 -2.70
CA PRO A 481 -8.91 -9.42 -1.77
C PRO A 481 -8.66 -9.83 -0.30
N ARG A 482 -8.82 -11.10 0.05
CA ARG A 482 -8.48 -11.62 1.38
C ARG A 482 -6.98 -11.74 1.59
N ALA A 483 -6.18 -11.89 0.52
CA ALA A 483 -4.74 -11.92 0.61
C ALA A 483 -4.15 -10.52 0.90
N ARG A 484 -3.18 -10.46 1.81
CA ARG A 484 -2.36 -9.27 2.01
C ARG A 484 -1.36 -9.14 0.85
N VAL A 485 -1.28 -7.98 0.22
CA VAL A 485 -0.40 -7.78 -0.93
C VAL A 485 0.79 -6.90 -0.56
N ILE A 486 2.00 -7.45 -0.64
CA ILE A 486 3.25 -6.70 -0.38
C ILE A 486 4.11 -6.66 -1.66
N PRO A 487 4.09 -5.57 -2.42
CA PRO A 487 4.95 -5.43 -3.58
C PRO A 487 6.35 -4.97 -3.19
N ARG A 488 7.38 -5.62 -3.75
CA ARG A 488 8.76 -5.18 -3.63
C ARG A 488 9.05 -3.94 -4.46
N ALA A 489 9.60 -2.91 -3.86
CA ALA A 489 10.23 -1.82 -4.61
C ALA A 489 11.56 -2.26 -5.24
N ASN A 490 11.89 -1.71 -6.42
CA ASN A 490 12.88 -2.24 -7.36
C ASN A 490 14.37 -2.08 -6.98
N MET A 491 14.70 -1.63 -5.77
CA MET A 491 16.08 -1.30 -5.41
C MET A 491 16.58 -2.21 -4.30
N TYR A 492 17.88 -2.47 -4.26
CA TYR A 492 18.57 -3.10 -3.15
C TYR A 492 19.25 -2.05 -2.27
N ASN A 493 19.39 -2.32 -0.98
CA ASN A 493 20.23 -1.52 -0.09
C ASN A 493 21.71 -1.87 -0.25
N ALA A 494 22.18 -1.76 -1.49
CA ALA A 494 23.55 -2.04 -1.82
C ALA A 494 24.00 -1.18 -3.02
N SER A 495 25.30 -0.98 -3.17
CA SER A 495 25.81 -0.33 -4.37
C SER A 495 25.56 -1.19 -5.62
N PRO A 496 25.39 -0.60 -6.81
CA PRO A 496 25.25 -1.35 -8.06
C PRO A 496 26.37 -2.35 -8.31
N ARG A 497 27.59 -2.01 -7.85
CA ARG A 497 28.75 -2.90 -7.91
C ARG A 497 28.52 -4.16 -7.05
N ARG A 498 28.14 -3.98 -5.77
CA ARG A 498 27.89 -5.10 -4.86
C ARG A 498 26.70 -5.95 -5.30
N VAL A 499 25.62 -5.33 -5.81
CA VAL A 499 24.49 -6.07 -6.40
C VAL A 499 24.97 -6.93 -7.57
N ARG A 500 25.76 -6.35 -8.47
CA ARG A 500 26.29 -7.06 -9.64
C ARG A 500 27.24 -8.19 -9.21
N GLU A 501 28.13 -7.92 -8.27
CA GLU A 501 29.07 -8.94 -7.73
C GLU A 501 28.30 -10.11 -7.12
N GLU A 502 27.28 -9.86 -6.29
CA GLU A 502 26.47 -10.91 -5.67
C GLU A 502 25.66 -11.69 -6.72
N VAL A 503 24.93 -10.99 -7.60
CA VAL A 503 24.11 -11.62 -8.63
C VAL A 503 24.99 -12.41 -9.63
N ASN A 504 26.09 -11.82 -10.12
CA ASN A 504 27.00 -12.52 -11.05
C ASN A 504 27.63 -13.75 -10.40
N ARG A 505 28.07 -13.64 -9.13
CA ARG A 505 28.61 -14.79 -8.39
C ARG A 505 27.59 -15.93 -8.34
N LEU A 506 26.34 -15.62 -8.01
CA LEU A 506 25.27 -16.62 -7.94
C LEU A 506 24.92 -17.19 -9.33
N MET A 507 24.95 -16.37 -10.37
CA MET A 507 24.67 -16.82 -11.74
C MET A 507 25.78 -17.69 -12.32
N VAL A 508 27.04 -17.44 -11.96
CA VAL A 508 28.19 -18.16 -12.50
C VAL A 508 28.55 -19.41 -11.68
N HIS A 509 28.50 -19.27 -10.35
CA HIS A 509 28.98 -20.32 -9.42
C HIS A 509 27.84 -21.05 -8.70
N GLY A 510 26.59 -20.55 -8.81
CA GLY A 510 25.47 -21.05 -8.05
C GLY A 510 25.59 -20.77 -6.55
N LEU A 511 24.73 -21.40 -5.79
CA LEU A 511 24.66 -21.29 -4.34
C LEU A 511 25.26 -22.55 -3.70
N PRO A 512 26.28 -22.42 -2.83
CA PRO A 512 26.87 -23.56 -2.16
C PRO A 512 25.94 -24.13 -1.08
N GLU A 513 26.19 -25.36 -0.65
CA GLU A 513 25.45 -26.03 0.43
C GLU A 513 25.52 -25.21 1.74
N THR A 514 26.72 -24.73 2.09
CA THR A 514 26.93 -23.86 3.23
C THR A 514 26.88 -22.37 2.77
N LEU A 515 25.91 -21.61 3.26
CA LEU A 515 25.76 -20.21 2.90
C LEU A 515 26.86 -19.36 3.52
N GLY A 516 27.56 -18.58 2.71
CA GLY A 516 28.55 -17.61 3.19
C GLY A 516 27.92 -16.42 3.88
N GLU A 517 28.57 -15.85 4.89
CA GLU A 517 28.10 -14.70 5.66
C GLU A 517 27.69 -13.50 4.80
N ASN A 518 28.46 -13.21 3.74
CA ASN A 518 28.17 -12.10 2.84
C ASN A 518 26.84 -12.29 2.07
N HIS A 519 26.51 -13.52 1.70
CA HIS A 519 25.25 -13.87 1.07
C HIS A 519 24.10 -13.69 2.07
N VAL A 520 24.21 -14.33 3.23
CA VAL A 520 23.18 -14.23 4.28
C VAL A 520 22.94 -12.78 4.64
N LYS A 521 24.00 -12.00 4.88
CA LYS A 521 23.85 -10.57 5.20
C LYS A 521 23.17 -9.77 4.11
N PHE A 522 23.53 -9.98 2.82
CA PHE A 522 22.94 -9.24 1.70
C PHE A 522 21.45 -9.50 1.58
N TRP A 523 21.04 -10.76 1.66
CA TRP A 523 19.63 -11.15 1.49
C TRP A 523 18.81 -10.95 2.76
N SER A 524 19.40 -11.04 3.95
CA SER A 524 18.74 -10.64 5.19
C SER A 524 18.47 -9.12 5.26
N ASP A 525 19.42 -8.30 4.80
CA ASP A 525 19.20 -6.84 4.68
C ASP A 525 18.05 -6.55 3.70
N GLU A 526 17.92 -7.33 2.61
CA GLU A 526 16.81 -7.19 1.66
C GLU A 526 15.48 -7.70 2.24
N TRP A 527 15.49 -8.81 2.99
CA TRP A 527 14.33 -9.30 3.72
C TRP A 527 13.82 -8.22 4.70
N GLN A 528 14.72 -7.70 5.53
CA GLN A 528 14.41 -6.63 6.50
C GLN A 528 13.80 -5.40 5.80
N ARG A 529 14.35 -5.01 4.65
CA ARG A 529 13.84 -3.87 3.89
C ARG A 529 12.40 -4.06 3.40
N ILE A 530 12.03 -5.30 3.02
CA ILE A 530 10.71 -5.61 2.45
C ILE A 530 9.69 -5.93 3.54
N PHE A 531 10.06 -6.81 4.46
CA PHE A 531 9.16 -7.43 5.43
C PHE A 531 9.40 -7.00 6.87
N GLY A 532 10.44 -6.17 7.15
CA GLY A 532 10.81 -5.83 8.50
C GLY A 532 11.12 -7.08 9.33
N HIS A 533 10.48 -7.18 10.49
CA HIS A 533 10.63 -8.31 11.39
C HIS A 533 9.64 -9.46 11.14
N ALA A 534 8.83 -9.38 10.08
CA ALA A 534 7.83 -10.41 9.78
C ALA A 534 8.46 -11.80 9.59
N ARG A 535 7.75 -12.82 10.08
CA ARG A 535 8.08 -14.24 9.92
C ARG A 535 6.86 -14.95 9.34
N PHE A 536 7.13 -15.99 8.56
CA PHE A 536 6.10 -16.80 7.94
C PHE A 536 6.37 -18.27 8.22
N ASP A 537 5.31 -19.06 8.36
CA ASP A 537 5.42 -20.50 8.56
C ASP A 537 5.75 -21.22 7.24
N HIS A 538 5.26 -20.68 6.12
CA HIS A 538 5.49 -21.23 4.80
C HIS A 538 5.91 -20.13 3.81
N LEU A 539 6.98 -20.40 3.07
CA LEU A 539 7.54 -19.57 2.01
C LEU A 539 7.39 -20.30 0.68
N ILE A 540 6.58 -19.77 -0.21
CA ILE A 540 6.23 -20.42 -1.47
C ILE A 540 6.73 -19.57 -2.65
N ASP A 541 7.74 -20.07 -3.38
CA ASP A 541 8.02 -19.54 -4.72
C ASP A 541 7.12 -20.24 -5.73
N PHE A 542 5.99 -19.60 -6.04
CA PHE A 542 5.09 -20.15 -7.05
C PHE A 542 5.55 -19.89 -8.48
N SER A 543 6.50 -18.99 -8.71
CA SER A 543 6.98 -18.68 -10.07
C SER A 543 7.95 -19.70 -10.63
N GLY A 544 8.86 -20.20 -9.82
CA GLY A 544 9.84 -21.25 -10.14
C GLY A 544 10.95 -20.88 -11.14
N TYR A 545 10.94 -19.69 -11.74
CA TYR A 545 11.83 -19.29 -12.85
C TYR A 545 12.77 -18.13 -12.55
N GLY A 546 12.55 -17.43 -11.46
CA GLY A 546 13.32 -16.25 -11.09
C GLY A 546 14.32 -16.50 -10.00
N CYS A 547 15.51 -15.90 -10.09
CA CYS A 547 16.54 -16.07 -9.05
C CYS A 547 16.25 -15.26 -7.78
N PHE A 548 15.43 -14.20 -7.86
CA PHE A 548 15.25 -13.27 -6.76
C PHE A 548 14.64 -13.92 -5.50
N SER A 549 13.48 -14.57 -5.65
CA SER A 549 12.79 -15.18 -4.51
C SER A 549 13.52 -16.37 -3.92
N PRO A 550 14.10 -17.31 -4.71
CA PRO A 550 14.87 -18.38 -4.13
C PRO A 550 16.04 -17.88 -3.28
N PHE A 551 16.81 -16.90 -3.76
CA PHE A 551 17.93 -16.35 -2.99
C PHE A 551 17.46 -15.60 -1.74
N LEU A 552 16.36 -14.83 -1.84
CA LEU A 552 15.77 -14.13 -0.69
C LEU A 552 15.32 -15.14 0.38
N PHE A 553 14.69 -16.23 -0.03
CA PHE A 553 14.15 -17.24 0.88
C PHE A 553 15.24 -18.03 1.60
N THR A 554 16.45 -18.15 1.02
CA THR A 554 17.57 -18.79 1.74
C THR A 554 18.01 -18.02 2.97
N ALA A 555 17.77 -16.70 3.01
CA ALA A 555 18.08 -15.82 4.13
C ALA A 555 16.85 -15.46 4.98
N ALA A 556 15.70 -16.06 4.72
CA ALA A 556 14.50 -15.86 5.53
C ALA A 556 14.70 -16.35 6.96
N PRO A 557 14.19 -15.65 7.99
CA PRO A 557 14.46 -15.98 9.39
C PRO A 557 13.79 -17.28 9.87
N SER A 558 12.77 -17.74 9.16
CA SER A 558 12.00 -18.95 9.50
C SER A 558 11.16 -19.43 8.31
N GLY A 559 10.53 -20.58 8.44
CA GLY A 559 9.48 -21.10 7.58
C GLY A 559 9.93 -22.22 6.66
N THR A 560 9.00 -23.15 6.38
CA THR A 560 9.13 -24.21 5.39
C THR A 560 9.13 -23.61 3.99
N LYS A 561 10.13 -23.96 3.19
CA LYS A 561 10.39 -23.39 1.86
C LYS A 561 9.96 -24.33 0.77
N SER A 562 9.10 -23.88 -0.12
CA SER A 562 8.64 -24.65 -1.27
C SER A 562 8.81 -23.87 -2.56
N ILE A 563 9.21 -24.55 -3.64
CA ILE A 563 9.31 -23.96 -4.97
C ILE A 563 8.53 -24.78 -5.99
N TRP A 564 7.73 -24.12 -6.84
CA TRP A 564 6.91 -24.79 -7.85
C TRP A 564 7.66 -25.02 -9.15
N LEU A 565 7.52 -26.24 -9.70
CA LEU A 565 8.11 -26.69 -10.94
C LEU A 565 6.98 -26.88 -11.97
N HIS A 566 6.76 -25.89 -12.82
CA HIS A 566 5.61 -25.85 -13.73
C HIS A 566 5.80 -26.65 -15.02
N ASN A 567 7.03 -27.02 -15.37
CA ASN A 567 7.39 -27.78 -16.55
C ASN A 567 8.50 -28.78 -16.24
N ASP A 568 8.94 -29.54 -17.25
CA ASP A 568 10.23 -30.20 -17.23
C ASP A 568 11.34 -29.13 -17.19
N MET A 569 11.88 -28.89 -16.01
CA MET A 569 12.80 -27.78 -15.77
C MET A 569 14.14 -27.97 -16.48
N MET A 570 14.59 -29.21 -16.66
CA MET A 570 15.82 -29.51 -17.41
C MET A 570 15.61 -29.24 -18.91
N SER A 571 14.47 -29.63 -19.45
CA SER A 571 14.13 -29.33 -20.84
C SER A 571 13.96 -27.84 -21.09
N ASP A 572 13.35 -27.12 -20.14
CA ASP A 572 13.21 -25.65 -20.23
C ASP A 572 14.56 -24.92 -20.16
N MET A 573 15.51 -25.42 -19.35
CA MET A 573 16.87 -24.89 -19.29
C MET A 573 17.61 -25.02 -20.61
N GLN A 574 17.45 -26.16 -21.30
CA GLN A 574 18.11 -26.46 -22.58
C GLN A 574 17.41 -25.81 -23.79
N ARG A 575 16.27 -25.19 -23.56
CA ARG A 575 15.40 -24.67 -24.63
C ARG A 575 16.01 -23.48 -25.34
N GLU A 576 16.21 -23.60 -26.64
CA GLU A 576 16.62 -22.51 -27.51
C GLU A 576 15.40 -21.72 -28.01
N THR A 577 15.47 -20.40 -27.91
CA THR A 577 14.49 -19.51 -28.52
C THR A 577 15.25 -18.52 -29.40
N ILE A 578 15.08 -18.65 -30.73
CA ILE A 578 15.77 -17.80 -31.74
C ILE A 578 17.30 -17.89 -31.63
N GLY A 579 17.85 -19.12 -31.44
CA GLY A 579 19.30 -19.34 -31.37
C GLY A 579 19.99 -18.88 -30.09
N GLU A 580 19.24 -18.44 -29.07
CA GLU A 580 19.79 -18.07 -27.76
C GLU A 580 19.13 -18.88 -26.64
N LYS A 581 19.95 -19.38 -25.72
CA LYS A 581 19.52 -20.11 -24.52
C LYS A 581 19.26 -19.15 -23.36
N HIS A 582 18.22 -18.34 -23.48
CA HIS A 582 17.92 -17.27 -22.50
C HIS A 582 17.65 -17.70 -21.06
N LEU A 583 17.39 -18.97 -20.82
CA LEU A 583 17.05 -19.50 -19.50
C LEU A 583 18.17 -20.33 -18.86
N GLU A 584 19.20 -20.72 -19.61
CA GLU A 584 20.23 -21.66 -19.14
C GLU A 584 20.91 -21.18 -17.86
N ASP A 585 21.63 -20.06 -17.89
CA ASP A 585 22.37 -19.55 -16.73
C ASP A 585 21.42 -19.27 -15.54
N ARG A 586 20.22 -18.77 -15.84
CA ARG A 586 19.24 -18.42 -14.80
C ARG A 586 18.70 -19.66 -14.10
N LEU A 587 18.27 -20.67 -14.85
CA LEU A 587 17.72 -21.88 -14.26
C LEU A 587 18.81 -22.69 -13.58
N GLN A 588 20.02 -22.74 -14.13
CA GLN A 588 21.15 -23.35 -13.46
C GLN A 588 21.41 -22.75 -12.08
N ALA A 589 21.40 -21.41 -11.98
CA ALA A 589 21.52 -20.72 -10.69
C ALA A 589 20.34 -21.02 -9.75
N VAL A 590 19.10 -21.09 -10.26
CA VAL A 590 17.93 -21.49 -9.46
C VAL A 590 18.07 -22.92 -8.95
N PHE A 591 18.52 -23.88 -9.79
CA PHE A 591 18.66 -25.29 -9.39
C PHE A 591 19.63 -25.46 -8.22
N THR A 592 20.70 -24.66 -8.15
CA THR A 592 21.61 -24.70 -7.00
C THR A 592 20.95 -24.27 -5.68
N THR A 593 19.80 -23.62 -5.71
CA THR A 593 19.04 -23.26 -4.50
C THR A 593 18.19 -24.41 -3.96
N TYR A 594 17.91 -25.45 -4.75
CA TYR A 594 16.98 -26.53 -4.40
C TYR A 594 17.40 -27.32 -3.15
N GLN A 595 18.67 -27.41 -2.91
CA GLN A 595 19.20 -28.01 -1.67
C GLN A 595 18.75 -27.26 -0.40
N HIS A 596 18.40 -25.97 -0.52
CA HIS A 596 17.93 -25.10 0.58
C HIS A 596 16.40 -25.03 0.69
N PHE A 597 15.68 -25.72 -0.17
CA PHE A 597 14.22 -25.84 -0.11
C PHE A 597 13.83 -27.17 0.53
N ASP A 598 12.70 -27.17 1.23
CA ASP A 598 12.14 -28.36 1.86
C ASP A 598 11.33 -29.16 0.84
N HIS A 599 10.62 -28.46 -0.07
CA HIS A 599 9.78 -29.10 -1.08
C HIS A 599 9.98 -28.49 -2.47
N LEU A 600 10.14 -29.39 -3.46
CA LEU A 600 10.19 -29.11 -4.90
C LEU A 600 8.88 -29.64 -5.49
N VAL A 601 7.92 -28.74 -5.77
CA VAL A 601 6.53 -29.11 -6.01
C VAL A 601 6.22 -29.08 -7.51
N SER A 602 6.10 -30.22 -8.15
CA SER A 602 5.66 -30.31 -9.53
C SER A 602 4.13 -30.23 -9.65
N VAL A 603 3.62 -29.78 -10.81
CA VAL A 603 2.17 -29.57 -11.00
C VAL A 603 1.40 -30.81 -11.42
N SER A 604 2.06 -31.96 -11.51
CA SER A 604 1.44 -33.26 -11.74
C SER A 604 2.34 -34.41 -11.27
N PRO A 605 1.78 -35.62 -11.00
CA PRO A 605 2.56 -36.79 -10.63
C PRO A 605 3.59 -37.18 -11.68
N GLU A 606 3.24 -37.09 -12.98
CA GLU A 606 4.16 -37.43 -14.05
C GLU A 606 5.31 -36.45 -14.15
N LEU A 607 5.01 -35.16 -14.09
CA LEU A 607 6.04 -34.12 -14.10
C LEU A 607 6.96 -34.24 -12.88
N ASN A 608 6.43 -34.66 -11.73
CA ASN A 608 7.24 -34.92 -10.54
C ASN A 608 8.28 -36.02 -10.80
N ARG A 609 7.91 -37.12 -11.42
CA ARG A 609 8.87 -38.20 -11.78
C ARG A 609 9.95 -37.68 -12.73
N VAL A 610 9.57 -36.88 -13.74
CA VAL A 610 10.53 -36.30 -14.71
C VAL A 610 11.49 -35.35 -14.00
N ASN A 611 10.99 -34.42 -13.21
CA ASN A 611 11.82 -33.46 -12.48
C ASN A 611 12.69 -34.11 -11.41
N ALA A 612 12.17 -35.07 -10.63
CA ALA A 612 12.93 -35.81 -9.64
C ALA A 612 14.13 -36.57 -10.25
N LYS A 613 13.92 -37.13 -11.45
CA LYS A 613 15.02 -37.79 -12.20
C LYS A 613 15.99 -36.76 -12.77
N GLY A 614 15.50 -35.73 -13.45
CA GLY A 614 16.34 -34.74 -14.15
C GLY A 614 17.17 -33.89 -13.21
N LEU A 615 16.65 -33.58 -12.02
CA LEU A 615 17.24 -32.66 -11.05
C LEU A 615 17.88 -33.36 -9.85
N ALA A 616 18.09 -34.69 -9.92
CA ALA A 616 18.64 -35.51 -8.83
C ALA A 616 20.02 -35.05 -8.34
N SER A 617 20.80 -34.35 -9.17
CA SER A 617 22.08 -33.76 -8.78
C SER A 617 22.01 -32.51 -7.95
N TYR A 618 20.80 -31.88 -7.85
CA TYR A 618 20.58 -30.60 -7.17
C TYR A 618 19.80 -30.73 -5.85
N ALA A 619 19.09 -31.83 -5.63
CA ALA A 619 18.35 -32.08 -4.39
C ALA A 619 18.08 -33.58 -4.17
N GLY A 620 17.92 -33.97 -2.90
CA GLY A 620 17.50 -35.33 -2.53
C GLY A 620 16.09 -35.65 -3.02
N GLN A 621 15.85 -36.94 -3.29
CA GLN A 621 14.58 -37.42 -3.86
C GLN A 621 13.38 -37.19 -2.95
N GLU A 622 13.61 -37.17 -1.64
CA GLU A 622 12.59 -36.93 -0.59
C GLU A 622 11.96 -35.54 -0.66
N LYS A 623 12.62 -34.58 -1.32
CA LYS A 623 12.13 -33.21 -1.47
C LYS A 623 11.12 -33.04 -2.61
N PHE A 624 11.11 -33.96 -3.57
CA PHE A 624 10.25 -33.91 -4.74
C PHE A 624 8.85 -34.40 -4.40
N THR A 625 7.88 -33.53 -4.61
CA THR A 625 6.45 -33.81 -4.41
C THR A 625 5.62 -33.16 -5.52
N TYR A 626 4.31 -33.31 -5.47
CA TYR A 626 3.44 -32.68 -6.45
C TYR A 626 2.18 -32.09 -5.81
N ALA A 627 1.67 -31.04 -6.44
CA ALA A 627 0.35 -30.46 -6.15
C ALA A 627 -0.30 -30.04 -7.49
N ILE A 628 -1.47 -30.58 -7.76
CA ILE A 628 -2.20 -30.28 -9.00
C ILE A 628 -2.67 -28.83 -8.97
N ASN A 629 -2.49 -28.10 -10.09
CA ASN A 629 -2.98 -26.74 -10.21
C ASN A 629 -4.49 -26.67 -10.01
N THR A 630 -4.94 -25.75 -9.16
CA THR A 630 -6.34 -25.48 -8.91
C THR A 630 -6.96 -24.70 -10.08
N ILE A 631 -8.27 -24.84 -10.25
CA ILE A 631 -9.06 -24.15 -11.28
C ILE A 631 -10.10 -23.27 -10.56
N ASP A 632 -10.28 -22.05 -11.07
CA ASP A 632 -11.42 -21.21 -10.71
C ASP A 632 -12.65 -21.66 -11.51
N GLY A 633 -13.38 -22.64 -10.99
CA GLY A 633 -14.55 -23.23 -11.64
C GLY A 633 -15.64 -22.20 -11.92
N ASP A 634 -15.91 -21.31 -10.96
CA ASP A 634 -16.92 -20.27 -11.08
C ASP A 634 -16.59 -19.28 -12.19
N ARG A 635 -15.31 -18.93 -12.33
CA ARG A 635 -14.87 -18.08 -13.42
C ARG A 635 -15.06 -18.77 -14.78
N VAL A 636 -14.71 -20.04 -14.87
CA VAL A 636 -14.88 -20.82 -16.14
C VAL A 636 -16.35 -20.86 -16.50
N LEU A 637 -17.24 -21.17 -15.54
CA LEU A 637 -18.68 -21.26 -15.75
C LEU A 637 -19.28 -19.89 -16.13
N ARG A 638 -18.91 -18.81 -15.44
CA ARG A 638 -19.33 -17.45 -15.82
C ARG A 638 -18.87 -17.08 -17.23
N MET A 639 -17.64 -17.42 -17.60
CA MET A 639 -17.14 -17.18 -18.97
C MET A 639 -17.85 -18.04 -20.02
N ALA A 640 -18.37 -19.20 -19.64
CA ALA A 640 -19.21 -20.05 -20.47
C ALA A 640 -20.67 -19.58 -20.54
N GLY A 641 -21.04 -18.50 -19.85
CA GLY A 641 -22.40 -17.96 -19.81
C GLY A 641 -23.36 -18.77 -18.94
N VAL A 642 -22.81 -19.59 -18.02
CA VAL A 642 -23.62 -20.40 -17.08
C VAL A 642 -23.89 -19.56 -15.83
N THR A 643 -25.16 -19.43 -15.46
CA THR A 643 -25.58 -18.66 -14.29
C THR A 643 -25.40 -19.46 -12.99
N PRO A 644 -25.26 -18.80 -11.82
CA PRO A 644 -25.21 -19.47 -10.52
C PRO A 644 -26.41 -20.40 -10.27
N ASP A 645 -27.59 -20.00 -10.71
CA ASP A 645 -28.82 -20.80 -10.55
C ASP A 645 -28.80 -22.09 -11.41
N GLU A 646 -28.25 -22.04 -12.62
CA GLU A 646 -28.04 -23.21 -13.45
C GLU A 646 -27.00 -24.17 -12.87
N ILE A 647 -25.99 -23.62 -12.17
CA ILE A 647 -24.98 -24.43 -11.44
C ILE A 647 -25.65 -25.14 -10.27
N ALA A 648 -26.45 -24.43 -9.48
CA ALA A 648 -27.15 -24.97 -8.33
C ALA A 648 -28.16 -26.05 -8.75
N ALA A 649 -28.93 -25.85 -9.81
CA ALA A 649 -29.88 -26.81 -10.36
C ALA A 649 -29.19 -28.09 -10.85
N LYS A 650 -28.04 -28.00 -11.51
CA LYS A 650 -27.23 -29.16 -11.91
C LYS A 650 -26.65 -29.94 -10.73
N ALA A 651 -26.22 -29.23 -9.69
CA ALA A 651 -25.69 -29.84 -8.48
C ALA A 651 -26.80 -30.58 -7.66
N ALA A 652 -28.04 -30.11 -7.77
CA ALA A 652 -29.23 -30.76 -7.13
C ALA A 652 -29.79 -31.95 -7.90
N GLY A 653 -29.24 -32.30 -9.08
CA GLY A 653 -29.65 -33.45 -9.87
C GLY A 653 -30.90 -33.23 -10.75
N ASP A 654 -31.41 -32.00 -10.81
CA ASP A 654 -32.50 -31.62 -11.72
C ASP A 654 -31.90 -31.19 -13.07
N VAL A 655 -31.79 -32.14 -13.99
CA VAL A 655 -31.44 -31.85 -15.41
C VAL A 655 -32.73 -31.82 -16.21
N PRO A 656 -33.19 -30.68 -16.69
CA PRO A 656 -34.20 -30.68 -17.77
C PRO A 656 -33.47 -30.98 -19.10
N GLU A 657 -33.77 -32.12 -19.66
CA GLU A 657 -33.54 -32.35 -21.10
C GLU A 657 -34.39 -31.36 -21.89
N HIS A 658 -33.82 -30.26 -22.30
CA HIS A 658 -34.36 -29.53 -23.51
C HIS A 658 -33.35 -28.51 -24.00
N GLY A 659 -32.93 -28.70 -25.24
CA GLY A 659 -32.23 -27.72 -26.05
C GLY A 659 -33.04 -26.42 -26.13
N ARG A 660 -32.52 -25.32 -25.60
CA ARG A 660 -33.05 -23.99 -25.87
C ARG A 660 -32.33 -23.38 -27.08
N SER A 661 -33.12 -23.10 -28.09
CA SER A 661 -32.75 -22.16 -29.14
C SER A 661 -32.43 -20.80 -28.53
N VAL A 662 -31.27 -20.27 -28.84
CA VAL A 662 -30.91 -18.88 -28.50
C VAL A 662 -31.85 -17.96 -29.30
N GLU A 663 -32.82 -17.34 -28.66
CA GLU A 663 -33.58 -16.24 -29.26
C GLU A 663 -32.61 -15.12 -29.63
N ARG A 664 -32.63 -14.73 -30.89
CA ARG A 664 -31.93 -13.58 -31.44
C ARG A 664 -32.49 -12.32 -30.75
N ALA A 665 -31.77 -11.75 -29.83
CA ALA A 665 -32.00 -10.37 -29.40
C ALA A 665 -31.73 -9.46 -30.62
N THR A 666 -32.77 -8.83 -31.12
CA THR A 666 -32.68 -7.76 -32.11
C THR A 666 -32.20 -6.50 -31.39
N PHE A 667 -30.98 -6.10 -31.65
CA PHE A 667 -30.43 -4.85 -31.17
C PHE A 667 -30.89 -3.69 -32.04
N ASP A 668 -31.51 -2.68 -31.44
CA ASP A 668 -31.90 -1.43 -32.08
C ASP A 668 -30.67 -0.53 -32.30
N ALA A 669 -30.45 -0.11 -33.54
CA ALA A 669 -29.30 0.68 -33.98
C ALA A 669 -29.19 2.08 -33.34
N GLY A 670 -30.28 2.61 -32.76
CA GLY A 670 -30.32 3.94 -32.12
C GLY A 670 -29.61 3.97 -30.78
N ASN A 671 -29.60 2.88 -30.03
CA ASN A 671 -28.93 2.79 -28.71
C ASN A 671 -27.44 2.48 -28.80
N ILE A 672 -26.96 2.00 -29.95
CA ILE A 672 -25.55 1.65 -30.14
C ILE A 672 -24.67 2.89 -30.26
N ALA A 673 -25.14 3.97 -30.87
CA ALA A 673 -24.37 5.19 -31.09
C ALA A 673 -24.10 5.94 -29.74
N SER A 674 -25.08 5.98 -28.83
CA SER A 674 -24.93 6.63 -27.51
C SER A 674 -24.05 5.80 -26.56
N ALA A 675 -24.21 4.48 -26.57
CA ALA A 675 -23.35 3.56 -25.81
C ALA A 675 -21.91 3.52 -26.35
N MET A 676 -21.70 3.64 -27.66
CA MET A 676 -20.37 3.70 -28.26
C MET A 676 -19.63 5.00 -27.93
N THR A 677 -20.32 6.13 -27.81
CA THR A 677 -19.67 7.41 -27.46
C THR A 677 -19.18 7.39 -26.02
N SER A 678 -19.95 6.84 -25.09
CA SER A 678 -19.56 6.67 -23.68
C SER A 678 -18.47 5.59 -23.49
N LEU A 679 -18.43 4.56 -24.36
CA LEU A 679 -17.40 3.50 -24.33
C LEU A 679 -16.08 3.95 -24.98
N LEU A 680 -16.11 4.86 -25.95
CA LEU A 680 -14.91 5.35 -26.65
C LEU A 680 -14.01 6.25 -25.78
N GLU A 681 -14.54 6.83 -24.70
CA GLU A 681 -13.78 7.63 -23.76
C GLU A 681 -13.01 6.79 -22.72
N HIS A 682 -13.40 5.51 -22.52
CA HIS A 682 -12.85 4.67 -21.44
C HIS A 682 -12.23 3.34 -21.88
N PHE A 683 -12.31 2.93 -23.14
CA PHE A 683 -11.79 1.63 -23.60
C PHE A 683 -10.93 1.72 -24.89
N ASP A 684 -9.88 0.87 -24.92
CA ASP A 684 -9.02 0.71 -26.09
C ASP A 684 -9.79 0.01 -27.24
N VAL A 685 -10.10 0.76 -28.30
CA VAL A 685 -10.84 0.31 -29.47
C VAL A 685 -10.24 -0.97 -30.09
N ALA A 686 -8.90 -1.15 -29.98
CA ALA A 686 -8.23 -2.34 -30.48
C ALA A 686 -8.58 -3.61 -29.67
N GLU A 687 -8.89 -3.48 -28.39
CA GLU A 687 -9.30 -4.61 -27.53
C GLU A 687 -10.75 -4.99 -27.77
N VAL A 688 -11.63 -4.02 -27.95
CA VAL A 688 -13.05 -4.24 -28.33
C VAL A 688 -13.18 -4.92 -29.70
N ILE A 689 -12.38 -4.48 -30.67
CA ILE A 689 -12.34 -5.11 -32.00
C ILE A 689 -11.79 -6.55 -31.91
N ARG A 690 -10.80 -6.79 -31.09
CA ARG A 690 -10.21 -8.12 -30.87
C ARG A 690 -11.20 -9.06 -30.21
N GLU A 691 -11.93 -8.58 -29.21
CA GLU A 691 -12.96 -9.33 -28.50
C GLU A 691 -14.20 -9.61 -29.42
N ALA A 692 -14.63 -8.61 -30.18
CA ALA A 692 -15.70 -8.78 -31.18
C ALA A 692 -15.31 -9.78 -32.26
N ARG A 693 -14.06 -9.77 -32.73
CA ARG A 693 -13.54 -10.77 -33.68
C ARG A 693 -13.45 -12.16 -33.05
N SER A 694 -13.08 -12.28 -31.78
CA SER A 694 -13.06 -13.56 -31.06
C SER A 694 -14.46 -14.11 -30.86
N ARG A 695 -15.43 -13.29 -30.48
CA ARG A 695 -16.85 -13.67 -30.36
C ARG A 695 -17.46 -14.06 -31.71
N SER A 696 -17.14 -13.35 -32.79
CA SER A 696 -17.58 -13.69 -34.15
C SER A 696 -16.95 -15.00 -34.65
N ARG A 697 -15.71 -15.32 -34.30
CA ARG A 697 -15.09 -16.62 -34.58
C ARG A 697 -15.71 -17.74 -33.77
N LEU A 698 -16.02 -17.52 -32.50
CA LEU A 698 -16.70 -18.50 -31.64
C LEU A 698 -18.15 -18.75 -32.09
N ALA A 699 -18.85 -17.73 -32.55
CA ALA A 699 -20.20 -17.89 -33.11
C ALA A 699 -20.24 -18.76 -34.37
N ARG A 700 -19.17 -18.82 -35.17
CA ARG A 700 -19.01 -19.74 -36.32
C ARG A 700 -18.77 -21.20 -35.87
N LEU A 701 -18.47 -21.42 -34.61
CA LEU A 701 -18.22 -22.73 -34.00
C LEU A 701 -19.47 -23.33 -33.33
N ALA A 702 -20.61 -22.62 -33.38
CA ALA A 702 -21.87 -23.14 -32.86
C ALA A 702 -22.31 -24.39 -33.66
N PRO A 703 -22.81 -25.46 -33.04
CA PRO A 703 -23.15 -26.69 -33.71
C PRO A 703 -24.32 -26.45 -34.68
N GLY A 704 -24.05 -26.63 -35.98
CA GLY A 704 -25.15 -26.85 -36.92
C GLY A 704 -25.71 -28.24 -36.69
N GLY A 705 -26.97 -28.34 -36.44
CA GLY A 705 -27.97 -29.40 -36.39
C GLY A 705 -27.65 -30.90 -36.51
N ARG A 706 -26.40 -31.39 -36.40
CA ARG A 706 -25.98 -32.77 -36.21
C ARG A 706 -25.06 -32.89 -35.01
N SER A 707 -25.19 -33.98 -34.27
CA SER A 707 -24.37 -34.30 -33.08
C SER A 707 -22.91 -34.57 -33.52
N THR A 708 -22.12 -33.49 -33.71
CA THR A 708 -20.68 -33.60 -34.01
C THR A 708 -19.87 -33.62 -32.72
N THR A 709 -19.07 -34.65 -32.49
CA THR A 709 -18.11 -34.70 -31.40
C THR A 709 -16.98 -33.70 -31.65
N THR A 710 -16.84 -32.70 -30.77
CA THR A 710 -15.80 -31.66 -30.89
C THR A 710 -14.66 -31.91 -29.94
N PHE A 711 -13.45 -32.06 -30.46
CA PHE A 711 -12.20 -32.09 -29.71
C PHE A 711 -11.68 -30.66 -29.59
N VAL A 712 -11.31 -30.23 -28.39
CA VAL A 712 -10.78 -28.89 -28.14
C VAL A 712 -9.40 -29.00 -27.56
N THR A 713 -8.43 -28.27 -28.12
CA THR A 713 -7.13 -28.03 -27.50
C THR A 713 -6.89 -26.54 -27.32
N VAL A 714 -6.28 -26.16 -26.18
CA VAL A 714 -5.99 -24.77 -25.82
C VAL A 714 -4.50 -24.63 -25.56
N GLY A 715 -3.83 -23.72 -26.26
CA GLY A 715 -2.41 -23.50 -26.03
C GLY A 715 -1.78 -22.54 -27.03
N ARG A 716 -0.57 -22.03 -26.71
CA ARG A 716 0.20 -21.25 -27.68
C ARG A 716 0.52 -22.07 -28.92
N LEU A 717 0.45 -21.45 -30.07
CA LEU A 717 0.87 -22.07 -31.32
C LEU A 717 2.39 -21.99 -31.44
N SER A 718 3.05 -22.91 -30.77
CA SER A 718 4.53 -22.97 -30.63
C SER A 718 5.02 -24.42 -30.73
N PRO A 719 6.30 -24.65 -31.11
CA PRO A 719 6.82 -25.98 -31.41
C PRO A 719 6.60 -27.00 -30.27
N GLU A 720 6.76 -26.59 -29.04
CA GLU A 720 6.61 -27.43 -27.85
C GLU A 720 5.19 -27.97 -27.61
N LYS A 721 4.18 -27.34 -28.19
CA LYS A 721 2.78 -27.79 -28.10
C LYS A 721 2.42 -28.80 -29.19
N ASN A 722 3.29 -28.95 -30.20
CA ASN A 722 3.22 -29.97 -31.24
C ASN A 722 1.85 -30.07 -31.93
N HIS A 723 1.20 -28.91 -32.19
CA HIS A 723 -0.10 -28.86 -32.85
C HIS A 723 -0.07 -29.46 -34.28
N ALA A 724 1.05 -29.36 -34.97
CA ALA A 724 1.22 -29.97 -36.28
C ALA A 724 1.01 -31.51 -36.26
N ARG A 725 1.54 -32.18 -35.21
CA ARG A 725 1.32 -33.61 -35.00
C ARG A 725 -0.16 -33.91 -34.67
N LEU A 726 -0.78 -33.07 -33.85
CA LEU A 726 -2.18 -33.20 -33.49
C LEU A 726 -3.08 -33.07 -34.73
N ILE A 727 -2.84 -32.07 -35.59
CA ILE A 727 -3.60 -31.87 -36.84
C ILE A 727 -3.49 -33.10 -37.75
N ARG A 728 -2.27 -33.61 -37.96
CA ARG A 728 -2.06 -34.80 -38.81
C ARG A 728 -2.72 -36.05 -38.22
N ALA A 729 -2.64 -36.26 -36.92
CA ALA A 729 -3.30 -37.37 -36.26
C ALA A 729 -4.84 -37.25 -36.34
N PHE A 730 -5.35 -36.02 -36.14
CA PHE A 730 -6.78 -35.77 -36.22
C PHE A 730 -7.33 -35.92 -37.66
N ALA A 731 -6.56 -35.58 -38.67
CA ALA A 731 -6.94 -35.83 -40.07
C ALA A 731 -7.26 -37.30 -40.30
N GLN A 732 -6.47 -38.25 -39.79
CA GLN A 732 -6.73 -39.69 -39.88
C GLN A 732 -8.00 -40.12 -39.15
N VAL A 733 -8.34 -39.47 -38.03
CA VAL A 733 -9.58 -39.72 -37.29
C VAL A 733 -10.77 -39.18 -38.06
N HIS A 734 -10.66 -37.99 -38.67
CA HIS A 734 -11.71 -37.35 -39.45
C HIS A 734 -12.00 -38.12 -40.78
N GLU A 735 -10.99 -38.69 -41.42
CA GLU A 735 -11.15 -39.58 -42.56
C GLU A 735 -12.01 -40.80 -42.24
N GLN A 736 -11.87 -41.34 -41.01
CA GLN A 736 -12.66 -42.50 -40.57
C GLN A 736 -14.04 -42.15 -40.01
N ASN A 737 -14.16 -40.95 -39.46
CA ASN A 737 -15.40 -40.43 -38.86
C ASN A 737 -15.57 -38.93 -39.18
N PRO A 738 -16.30 -38.57 -40.25
CA PRO A 738 -16.53 -37.18 -40.62
C PRO A 738 -17.35 -36.35 -39.61
N ASP A 739 -18.02 -37.01 -38.66
CA ASP A 739 -18.81 -36.32 -37.61
C ASP A 739 -17.95 -35.85 -36.41
N VAL A 740 -16.64 -35.81 -36.54
CA VAL A 740 -15.73 -35.22 -35.52
C VAL A 740 -15.14 -33.90 -36.01
N ARG A 741 -14.85 -33.02 -35.08
CA ARG A 741 -14.22 -31.73 -35.33
C ARG A 741 -13.12 -31.42 -34.32
N LEU A 742 -12.00 -30.84 -34.79
CA LEU A 742 -10.94 -30.32 -33.95
C LEU A 742 -10.98 -28.80 -33.91
N VAL A 743 -10.98 -28.25 -32.72
CA VAL A 743 -10.88 -26.81 -32.46
C VAL A 743 -9.57 -26.54 -31.71
N ILE A 744 -8.69 -25.72 -32.27
CA ILE A 744 -7.44 -25.30 -31.69
C ILE A 744 -7.58 -23.83 -31.29
N LEU A 745 -7.53 -23.56 -29.96
CA LEU A 745 -7.65 -22.22 -29.39
C LEU A 745 -6.27 -21.73 -28.94
N GLY A 746 -5.75 -20.73 -29.62
CA GLY A 746 -4.46 -20.13 -29.30
C GLY A 746 -3.95 -19.19 -30.38
N GLY A 747 -2.89 -18.45 -30.04
CA GLY A 747 -2.15 -17.64 -31.00
C GLY A 747 -0.65 -17.93 -30.86
N GLY A 748 0.14 -17.68 -31.88
CA GLY A 748 1.58 -17.90 -31.84
C GLY A 748 2.27 -17.88 -33.18
N LYS A 749 3.58 -18.04 -33.18
CA LYS A 749 4.43 -17.94 -34.39
C LYS A 749 4.15 -18.97 -35.45
N LEU A 750 3.56 -20.11 -35.08
CA LEU A 750 3.22 -21.21 -36.00
C LEU A 750 1.81 -21.08 -36.60
N GLU A 751 1.08 -20.00 -36.39
CA GLU A 751 -0.30 -19.85 -36.85
C GLU A 751 -0.42 -19.99 -38.35
N GLU A 752 0.46 -19.35 -39.12
CA GLU A 752 0.48 -19.46 -40.59
C GLU A 752 0.85 -20.86 -41.06
N GLU A 753 1.87 -21.47 -40.46
CA GLU A 753 2.29 -22.85 -40.79
C GLU A 753 1.20 -23.86 -40.47
N LEU A 754 0.55 -23.76 -39.33
CA LEU A 754 -0.51 -24.68 -38.91
C LEU A 754 -1.80 -24.52 -39.75
N ASN A 755 -2.12 -23.28 -40.18
CA ASN A 755 -3.19 -23.04 -41.11
C ASN A 755 -2.91 -23.66 -42.50
N GLY A 756 -1.66 -23.80 -42.86
CA GLY A 756 -1.27 -24.49 -44.09
C GLY A 756 -1.35 -26.02 -44.02
N LEU A 757 -1.55 -26.61 -42.82
CA LEU A 757 -1.75 -28.05 -42.62
C LEU A 757 -3.24 -28.46 -42.57
N VAL A 758 -4.15 -27.51 -42.45
CA VAL A 758 -5.61 -27.70 -42.40
C VAL A 758 -6.21 -27.55 -43.81
#